data_81154e468b7ca0ca34d96db82cde6494
#
_entry.id   81154e468b7ca0ca34d96db82cde6494
#
_cell.length_a   1.000
_cell.length_b   1.000
_cell.length_c   1.000
_cell.angle_alpha   90.00
_cell.angle_beta   90.00
_cell.angle_gamma   90.00
#
_symmetry.space_group_name_H-M   'P 1'
#
loop_
_entity.id
_entity.type
_entity.pdbx_description
1 polymer ?
#
loop_
_entity_poly.entity_id
_entity_poly.type
_entity_poly.pdbx_seq_one_letter_code
_entity_poly.pdbx_strand_id
1 'polypeptide(L)'
;MHRQIKNAVFLWVTLMMVLWCTAVSAQEKQIVLQGKVFSSADGRPVDFGTVIVLEARVKVYTGADGSYRVAVPGPGEYTVIIRTSELKMLRTKVRLTRSITRNFYLQPLRVIGAGITITGERDIQKVSRYTMTQKNLKEVPGSFGDSISALTSLPGVIRTDGFFGPLVIRGANFTFNRYYIDDIPIYEPMHFGGIHSVINNNIMREIDLYASAFPAEFGAASGSVININTVDDVQEFGGYTDIGLISASALIQAPILRNSNGELHFAPPSWEYREGEFRNVGYAIASGRIGYLSVFIPLIYEVFTGDRPAFVPEYWDYQMKMKYYFNSRNSVTMLLMGSKDYLKFDESDADIVDENEGDDPLLVGLKAQVDWSSHSQGVYYTYQPSEMFSNRIMAYAAMIKYYTYFTLTNDSAADWAKDFNVDSRPYIFGIRDRFKFEPVKKHLQIRGGFGYTYYKFTAKGKTILANSSIVDFDPGDSNSFTSVALDEDIRNHTLDGYLETKVVLGGLTFVPGARADYLDRDSQFIWDPRAMASYEFPTETILSVAGGRYSNFFQVNPYLFNGAPQIAALGDELKPERAIHRVAGIEQKFGAMNSVKLEGFYNHYKDLATEYYHYTEDGTPLEGLSTGQIKAYGFEIMLKRDLRENEEGLFGWINYTYTRSKYKSGLPTTAGLYGDVRNQVGDVYGDEWVNYMYEQRHNFKVVAGYTFRGRKSKGRHTISAKFQYYSSMPYTAIVGSNEDAVYAAANPGKHRYTPVFGYPYTEHLASDHQLDLRYSYRRDYSWGYVNWYVEILNVYGQWYSIQEEYHWDYRYPYSASNPGLRETDGLRIIPNFGVEVKF
;
A
#
# COMPACT_ATOMS: atom_id res chain seq x y z
N MET A 1 -0.12 38.90 -20.01
CA MET A 1 1.02 38.45 -19.20
C MET A 1 1.08 36.92 -19.07
N HIS A 2 -0.02 36.25 -18.88
CA HIS A 2 -0.15 34.77 -18.74
C HIS A 2 0.41 33.95 -19.92
N ARG A 3 0.25 34.41 -21.16
CA ARG A 3 0.71 33.70 -22.36
C ARG A 3 2.25 33.72 -22.54
N GLN A 4 2.93 34.69 -21.97
CA GLN A 4 4.39 34.82 -22.09
C GLN A 4 5.15 33.99 -21.06
N ILE A 5 4.57 33.71 -19.86
CA ILE A 5 5.17 32.86 -18.83
C ILE A 5 5.10 31.40 -19.24
N LYS A 6 4.01 30.94 -19.86
CA LYS A 6 3.89 29.58 -20.40
C LYS A 6 4.96 29.26 -21.45
N ASN A 7 5.29 30.20 -22.30
CA ASN A 7 6.34 30.03 -23.30
C ASN A 7 7.75 30.09 -22.69
N ALA A 8 7.97 30.82 -21.62
CA ALA A 8 9.26 30.89 -20.93
C ALA A 8 9.60 29.61 -20.16
N VAL A 9 8.64 29.01 -19.47
CA VAL A 9 8.83 27.73 -18.76
C VAL A 9 9.08 26.57 -19.74
N PHE A 10 8.36 26.55 -20.86
CA PHE A 10 8.60 25.54 -21.91
C PHE A 10 9.97 25.72 -22.57
N LEU A 11 10.41 26.94 -22.78
CA LEU A 11 11.74 27.25 -23.34
C LEU A 11 12.87 26.90 -22.36
N TRP A 12 12.68 27.11 -21.04
CA TRP A 12 13.66 26.76 -20.01
C TRP A 12 13.85 25.24 -19.85
N VAL A 13 12.77 24.48 -19.88
CA VAL A 13 12.83 23.00 -19.84
C VAL A 13 13.49 22.44 -21.09
N THR A 14 13.21 23.04 -22.25
CA THR A 14 13.85 22.62 -23.52
C THR A 14 15.33 23.02 -23.58
N LEU A 15 15.69 24.18 -23.03
CA LEU A 15 17.08 24.64 -22.99
C LEU A 15 17.95 23.84 -22.01
N MET A 16 17.39 23.39 -20.90
CA MET A 16 18.08 22.45 -19.99
C MET A 16 18.35 21.08 -20.62
N MET A 17 17.46 20.59 -21.48
CA MET A 17 17.70 19.34 -22.24
C MET A 17 18.79 19.44 -23.30
N VAL A 18 19.01 20.59 -23.88
CA VAL A 18 19.99 20.79 -24.97
C VAL A 18 21.41 21.04 -24.47
N LEU A 19 21.62 21.59 -23.30
CA LEU A 19 22.95 21.94 -22.76
C LEU A 19 23.76 20.73 -22.21
N TRP A 20 23.21 19.51 -22.23
CA TRP A 20 23.85 18.31 -21.64
C TRP A 20 24.54 17.38 -22.66
N CYS A 21 24.65 17.74 -23.92
CA CYS A 21 25.09 16.80 -24.97
C CYS A 21 26.57 16.86 -25.41
N THR A 22 27.47 17.55 -24.74
CA THR A 22 28.88 17.60 -25.22
C THR A 22 29.94 17.33 -24.17
N ALA A 23 30.44 16.09 -24.11
CA ALA A 23 31.78 15.77 -23.66
C ALA A 23 32.29 14.49 -24.31
N VAL A 24 33.31 14.62 -25.15
CA VAL A 24 34.02 13.52 -25.86
C VAL A 24 35.17 13.06 -24.99
N SER A 25 35.38 11.74 -24.83
CA SER A 25 36.58 11.16 -24.20
C SER A 25 37.16 10.02 -24.99
N ALA A 26 38.46 9.91 -24.99
CA ALA A 26 39.29 8.95 -25.71
C ALA A 26 39.20 7.53 -25.15
N GLN A 27 39.27 6.53 -25.97
CA GLN A 27 39.11 5.11 -25.68
C GLN A 27 40.47 4.45 -25.36
N GLU A 28 40.72 4.17 -24.08
CA GLU A 28 41.81 3.29 -23.64
C GLU A 28 41.43 1.80 -23.84
N LYS A 29 42.39 0.98 -24.20
CA LYS A 29 42.23 -0.46 -24.42
C LYS A 29 41.98 -1.17 -23.09
N GLN A 30 40.75 -1.48 -22.75
CA GLN A 30 40.36 -2.10 -21.48
C GLN A 30 40.68 -3.60 -21.49
N ILE A 31 41.22 -4.11 -20.39
CA ILE A 31 41.43 -5.55 -20.14
C ILE A 31 40.19 -6.08 -19.40
N VAL A 32 39.69 -7.23 -19.82
CA VAL A 32 38.49 -7.84 -19.27
C VAL A 32 38.82 -9.07 -18.42
N LEU A 33 38.42 -9.07 -17.16
CA LEU A 33 38.32 -10.24 -16.28
C LEU A 33 36.88 -10.77 -16.31
N GLN A 34 36.68 -11.99 -16.76
CA GLN A 34 35.36 -12.62 -16.83
C GLN A 34 35.44 -14.07 -16.35
N GLY A 35 34.27 -14.68 -16.05
CA GLY A 35 34.21 -16.08 -15.61
C GLY A 35 32.91 -16.35 -14.88
N LYS A 36 32.89 -17.38 -14.04
CA LYS A 36 31.77 -17.75 -13.22
C LYS A 36 32.17 -17.90 -11.76
N VAL A 37 31.23 -17.64 -10.87
CA VAL A 37 31.35 -17.85 -9.44
C VAL A 37 30.46 -19.03 -9.03
N PHE A 38 31.02 -19.96 -8.27
CA PHE A 38 30.35 -21.17 -7.82
C PHE A 38 30.46 -21.32 -6.30
N SER A 39 29.49 -21.98 -5.69
CA SER A 39 29.60 -22.51 -4.34
C SER A 39 30.47 -23.77 -4.38
N SER A 40 31.48 -23.83 -3.50
CA SER A 40 32.37 -25.01 -3.41
C SER A 40 31.72 -26.22 -2.72
N ALA A 41 30.56 -26.04 -2.08
CA ALA A 41 29.88 -27.11 -1.36
C ALA A 41 29.05 -28.01 -2.28
N ASP A 42 28.38 -27.43 -3.26
CA ASP A 42 27.41 -28.13 -4.12
C ASP A 42 27.60 -27.83 -5.63
N GLY A 43 28.62 -27.04 -5.97
CA GLY A 43 28.93 -26.68 -7.37
C GLY A 43 27.89 -25.78 -8.05
N ARG A 44 26.92 -25.27 -7.31
CA ARG A 44 25.89 -24.37 -7.88
C ARG A 44 26.48 -23.03 -8.25
N PRO A 45 26.02 -22.43 -9.35
CA PRO A 45 26.39 -21.06 -9.69
C PRO A 45 25.86 -20.09 -8.63
N VAL A 46 26.68 -19.09 -8.31
CA VAL A 46 26.34 -18.04 -7.36
C VAL A 46 25.63 -16.92 -8.10
N ASP A 47 24.32 -16.80 -7.85
CA ASP A 47 23.50 -15.74 -8.38
C ASP A 47 23.61 -14.48 -7.47
N PHE A 48 23.64 -13.28 -8.08
CA PHE A 48 23.75 -11.99 -7.41
C PHE A 48 24.95 -11.79 -6.45
N GLY A 49 26.00 -12.61 -6.60
CA GLY A 49 27.26 -12.37 -5.90
C GLY A 49 27.90 -11.06 -6.38
N THR A 50 28.38 -10.26 -5.46
CA THR A 50 29.11 -9.01 -5.78
C THR A 50 30.56 -9.31 -6.10
N VAL A 51 31.07 -8.93 -7.27
CA VAL A 51 32.48 -9.00 -7.64
C VAL A 51 33.05 -7.59 -7.69
N ILE A 52 34.01 -7.30 -6.82
CA ILE A 52 34.67 -6.00 -6.68
C ILE A 52 36.14 -6.14 -7.10
N VAL A 53 36.63 -5.24 -7.93
CA VAL A 53 38.06 -5.11 -8.26
C VAL A 53 38.54 -3.78 -7.68
N LEU A 54 39.29 -3.84 -6.55
CA LEU A 54 39.58 -2.67 -5.71
C LEU A 54 40.36 -1.59 -6.45
N GLU A 55 41.45 -1.93 -7.09
CA GLU A 55 42.36 -0.97 -7.72
C GLU A 55 41.71 -0.35 -8.98
N ALA A 56 40.82 -1.09 -9.63
CA ALA A 56 40.03 -0.60 -10.77
C ALA A 56 38.80 0.18 -10.32
N ARG A 57 38.43 0.13 -9.04
CA ARG A 57 37.19 0.71 -8.46
C ARG A 57 35.94 0.27 -9.21
N VAL A 58 35.87 -0.98 -9.65
CA VAL A 58 34.76 -1.55 -10.39
C VAL A 58 34.06 -2.60 -9.54
N LYS A 59 32.74 -2.52 -9.49
CA LYS A 59 31.85 -3.48 -8.85
C LYS A 59 30.85 -4.00 -9.90
N VAL A 60 30.69 -5.33 -9.98
CA VAL A 60 29.68 -5.99 -10.82
C VAL A 60 29.00 -7.09 -10.02
N TYR A 61 27.84 -7.54 -10.50
CA TYR A 61 27.12 -8.66 -9.89
C TYR A 61 27.19 -9.88 -10.80
N THR A 62 27.17 -11.07 -10.20
CA THR A 62 27.07 -12.30 -10.96
C THR A 62 25.67 -12.51 -11.53
N GLY A 63 25.57 -13.06 -12.73
CA GLY A 63 24.31 -13.50 -13.32
C GLY A 63 23.75 -14.76 -12.66
N ALA A 64 22.51 -15.20 -13.03
CA ALA A 64 21.88 -16.40 -12.50
C ALA A 64 22.69 -17.68 -12.76
N ASP A 65 23.50 -17.69 -13.82
CA ASP A 65 24.43 -18.77 -14.13
C ASP A 65 25.81 -18.57 -13.47
N GLY A 66 25.92 -17.63 -12.53
CA GLY A 66 27.15 -17.25 -11.83
C GLY A 66 28.12 -16.41 -12.66
N SER A 67 27.79 -16.04 -13.90
CA SER A 67 28.72 -15.34 -14.80
C SER A 67 28.96 -13.90 -14.34
N TYR A 68 30.20 -13.44 -14.48
CA TYR A 68 30.61 -12.06 -14.23
C TYR A 68 31.56 -11.56 -15.32
N ARG A 69 31.58 -10.24 -15.53
CA ARG A 69 32.48 -9.56 -16.46
C ARG A 69 32.85 -8.19 -15.92
N VAL A 70 34.17 -7.99 -15.71
CA VAL A 70 34.74 -6.73 -15.19
C VAL A 70 35.78 -6.22 -16.17
N ALA A 71 35.68 -4.97 -16.57
CA ALA A 71 36.70 -4.28 -17.34
C ALA A 71 37.61 -3.49 -16.42
N VAL A 72 38.94 -3.63 -16.58
CA VAL A 72 39.93 -2.89 -15.82
C VAL A 72 40.74 -1.96 -16.73
N PRO A 73 41.31 -0.85 -16.20
CA PRO A 73 41.93 0.18 -17.05
C PRO A 73 43.17 -0.26 -17.80
N GLY A 74 43.93 -1.26 -17.31
CA GLY A 74 45.17 -1.72 -17.96
C GLY A 74 45.81 -2.92 -17.27
N PRO A 75 47.01 -3.34 -17.70
CA PRO A 75 47.74 -4.43 -17.04
C PRO A 75 48.14 -4.05 -15.61
N GLY A 76 47.97 -4.99 -14.68
CA GLY A 76 48.29 -4.76 -13.27
C GLY A 76 48.01 -5.95 -12.38
N GLU A 77 48.33 -5.84 -11.09
CA GLU A 77 47.85 -6.75 -10.07
C GLU A 77 46.62 -6.14 -9.39
N TYR A 78 45.51 -6.87 -9.41
CA TYR A 78 44.21 -6.43 -8.92
C TYR A 78 43.74 -7.31 -7.79
N THR A 79 43.25 -6.70 -6.73
CA THR A 79 42.54 -7.40 -5.64
C THR A 79 41.09 -7.59 -6.01
N VAL A 80 40.70 -8.84 -6.24
CA VAL A 80 39.31 -9.24 -6.51
C VAL A 80 38.68 -9.69 -5.20
N ILE A 81 37.56 -9.06 -4.85
CA ILE A 81 36.74 -9.43 -3.70
C ILE A 81 35.41 -9.91 -4.24
N ILE A 82 34.96 -11.10 -3.79
CA ILE A 82 33.65 -11.64 -4.15
C ILE A 82 32.86 -11.86 -2.87
N ARG A 83 31.66 -11.27 -2.82
CA ARG A 83 30.75 -11.30 -1.68
C ARG A 83 29.39 -11.81 -2.08
N THR A 84 28.77 -12.56 -1.18
CA THR A 84 27.40 -13.05 -1.29
C THR A 84 26.79 -13.05 0.10
N SER A 85 25.47 -13.13 0.21
CA SER A 85 24.76 -13.29 1.48
C SER A 85 24.98 -14.66 2.14
N GLU A 86 25.36 -15.68 1.36
CA GLU A 86 25.32 -17.09 1.78
C GLU A 86 26.71 -17.76 1.87
N LEU A 87 27.72 -17.18 1.23
CA LEU A 87 29.04 -17.79 1.10
C LEU A 87 30.14 -16.91 1.68
N LYS A 88 31.19 -17.53 2.15
CA LYS A 88 32.38 -16.83 2.70
C LYS A 88 32.95 -15.90 1.64
N MET A 89 33.19 -14.63 2.00
CA MET A 89 33.86 -13.67 1.16
C MET A 89 35.20 -14.21 0.66
N LEU A 90 35.40 -14.14 -0.63
CA LEU A 90 36.71 -14.47 -1.26
C LEU A 90 37.46 -13.18 -1.57
N ARG A 91 38.67 -13.02 -1.01
CA ARG A 91 39.62 -11.97 -1.38
C ARG A 91 40.85 -12.61 -1.99
N THR A 92 41.17 -12.26 -3.22
CA THR A 92 42.32 -12.85 -3.94
C THR A 92 43.00 -11.83 -4.84
N LYS A 93 44.28 -11.95 -5.08
CA LYS A 93 45.01 -11.15 -6.05
C LYS A 93 45.03 -11.83 -7.42
N VAL A 94 44.79 -11.06 -8.44
CA VAL A 94 44.78 -11.52 -9.83
C VAL A 94 45.68 -10.61 -10.68
N ARG A 95 46.71 -11.17 -11.26
CA ARG A 95 47.61 -10.44 -12.19
C ARG A 95 46.99 -10.49 -13.57
N LEU A 96 46.62 -9.35 -14.11
CA LEU A 96 46.01 -9.19 -15.42
C LEU A 96 47.00 -8.52 -16.37
N THR A 97 47.51 -9.27 -17.34
CA THR A 97 48.35 -8.75 -18.44
C THR A 97 47.60 -8.69 -19.76
N ARG A 98 46.49 -9.44 -19.86
CA ARG A 98 45.55 -9.52 -20.98
C ARG A 98 44.15 -9.89 -20.42
N SER A 99 43.13 -9.84 -21.27
CA SER A 99 41.81 -10.35 -20.90
C SER A 99 41.86 -11.85 -20.62
N ILE A 100 41.29 -12.28 -19.48
CA ILE A 100 41.29 -13.67 -19.04
C ILE A 100 39.91 -14.11 -18.57
N THR A 101 39.66 -15.43 -18.68
CA THR A 101 38.51 -16.08 -18.06
C THR A 101 38.99 -16.82 -16.81
N ARG A 102 38.41 -16.52 -15.64
CA ARG A 102 38.71 -17.14 -14.35
C ARG A 102 37.46 -17.44 -13.58
N ASN A 103 37.29 -18.66 -13.14
CA ASN A 103 36.20 -19.06 -12.26
C ASN A 103 36.68 -18.96 -10.80
N PHE A 104 35.72 -18.62 -9.90
CA PHE A 104 35.94 -18.55 -8.47
C PHE A 104 34.99 -19.51 -7.76
N TYR A 105 35.48 -20.13 -6.68
CA TYR A 105 34.73 -21.06 -5.85
C TYR A 105 34.69 -20.54 -4.43
N LEU A 106 33.50 -20.17 -3.93
CA LEU A 106 33.31 -19.64 -2.60
C LEU A 106 32.93 -20.77 -1.64
N GLN A 107 33.56 -20.79 -0.48
CA GLN A 107 33.22 -21.70 0.58
C GLN A 107 31.91 -21.30 1.24
N PRO A 108 31.04 -22.21 1.71
CA PRO A 108 29.92 -21.87 2.56
C PRO A 108 30.40 -21.08 3.75
N LEU A 109 29.65 -20.05 4.13
CA LEU A 109 29.89 -19.36 5.37
C LEU A 109 29.69 -20.38 6.50
N ARG A 110 30.81 -20.95 7.02
CA ARG A 110 30.79 -21.60 8.32
C ARG A 110 30.74 -20.52 9.38
N VAL A 111 29.56 -19.96 9.53
CA VAL A 111 29.32 -18.96 10.53
C VAL A 111 29.19 -19.65 11.86
N ILE A 112 30.27 -19.72 12.60
CA ILE A 112 30.20 -19.88 14.04
C ILE A 112 29.61 -18.57 14.55
N GLY A 113 28.26 -18.49 14.59
CA GLY A 113 27.49 -17.39 15.12
C GLY A 113 27.00 -16.32 14.14
N ALA A 114 26.85 -16.59 12.89
CA ALA A 114 26.04 -15.77 12.01
C ALA A 114 24.59 -16.25 11.98
N GLY A 115 23.76 -15.27 11.81
CA GLY A 115 22.36 -15.44 11.82
C GLY A 115 21.85 -16.45 10.83
N ILE A 116 20.84 -17.09 11.27
CA ILE A 116 19.99 -17.90 10.43
C ILE A 116 19.36 -16.93 9.43
N THR A 117 19.85 -16.96 8.20
CA THR A 117 19.07 -16.48 7.08
C THR A 117 17.92 -17.46 6.97
N ILE A 118 16.77 -17.12 7.55
CA ILE A 118 15.52 -17.73 7.13
C ILE A 118 15.37 -17.25 5.69
N THR A 119 15.90 -18.03 4.74
CA THR A 119 15.43 -17.94 3.37
C THR A 119 13.97 -18.33 3.49
N GLY A 120 13.11 -17.33 3.61
CA GLY A 120 11.69 -17.53 3.55
C GLY A 120 11.45 -18.31 2.27
N GLU A 121 11.07 -19.56 2.39
CA GLU A 121 10.65 -20.34 1.23
C GLU A 121 9.47 -19.56 0.64
N ARG A 122 9.73 -18.86 -0.45
CA ARG A 122 8.79 -18.05 -1.23
C ARG A 122 7.56 -18.81 -1.71
N ASP A 123 7.42 -20.11 -1.44
CA ASP A 123 6.65 -20.98 -2.32
C ASP A 123 5.52 -21.78 -1.68
N ILE A 124 4.87 -21.25 -0.63
CA ILE A 124 3.72 -22.00 -0.13
C ILE A 124 2.47 -21.69 -0.94
N GLN A 125 2.26 -20.44 -1.32
CA GLN A 125 1.09 -20.05 -2.09
C GLN A 125 1.49 -19.42 -3.42
N LYS A 126 1.06 -20.04 -4.52
CA LYS A 126 1.25 -19.57 -5.89
C LYS A 126 -0.02 -18.90 -6.46
N VAL A 127 -1.19 -19.19 -5.88
CA VAL A 127 -2.49 -18.67 -6.32
C VAL A 127 -2.78 -17.33 -5.69
N SER A 128 -3.31 -16.38 -6.45
CA SER A 128 -3.73 -15.04 -6.00
C SER A 128 -2.64 -14.21 -5.32
N ARG A 129 -1.38 -14.58 -5.48
CA ARG A 129 -0.24 -13.83 -4.94
C ARG A 129 0.48 -13.10 -6.04
N TYR A 130 0.77 -11.81 -5.78
CA TYR A 130 1.59 -10.96 -6.59
C TYR A 130 2.73 -10.41 -5.74
N THR A 131 3.98 -10.66 -6.13
CA THR A 131 5.16 -10.15 -5.42
C THR A 131 5.79 -9.03 -6.22
N MET A 132 5.99 -7.87 -5.58
CA MET A 132 6.74 -6.77 -6.12
C MET A 132 8.01 -6.54 -5.30
N THR A 133 9.16 -6.57 -5.95
CA THR A 133 10.45 -6.26 -5.34
C THR A 133 10.62 -4.75 -5.20
N GLN A 134 11.51 -4.30 -4.31
CA GLN A 134 11.86 -2.89 -4.15
C GLN A 134 12.17 -2.19 -5.49
N LYS A 135 12.87 -2.89 -6.41
CA LYS A 135 13.16 -2.37 -7.74
C LYS A 135 11.89 -2.12 -8.54
N ASN A 136 11.00 -3.11 -8.61
CA ASN A 136 9.75 -2.99 -9.36
C ASN A 136 8.92 -1.81 -8.83
N LEU A 137 8.86 -1.64 -7.50
CA LEU A 137 8.11 -0.56 -6.85
C LEU A 137 8.63 0.83 -7.23
N LYS A 138 9.96 1.02 -7.28
CA LYS A 138 10.58 2.31 -7.61
C LYS A 138 10.47 2.72 -9.09
N GLU A 139 10.33 1.76 -9.99
CA GLU A 139 10.33 2.00 -11.45
C GLU A 139 8.92 2.18 -12.03
N VAL A 140 7.85 2.06 -11.21
CA VAL A 140 6.46 2.31 -11.65
C VAL A 140 6.19 3.81 -11.73
N PRO A 141 5.96 4.37 -12.93
CA PRO A 141 5.57 5.77 -13.06
C PRO A 141 4.20 6.03 -12.41
N GLY A 142 3.97 7.24 -11.93
CA GLY A 142 2.71 7.66 -11.30
C GLY A 142 2.50 7.13 -9.87
N SER A 143 3.55 6.55 -9.28
CA SER A 143 3.52 6.14 -7.87
C SER A 143 4.09 7.19 -6.91
N PHE A 144 4.69 8.26 -7.41
CA PHE A 144 5.49 9.23 -6.63
C PHE A 144 6.57 8.55 -5.76
N GLY A 145 7.07 7.40 -6.22
CA GLY A 145 7.99 6.58 -5.44
C GLY A 145 7.35 5.89 -4.23
N ASP A 146 6.03 5.88 -4.11
CA ASP A 146 5.31 5.18 -3.04
C ASP A 146 5.02 3.71 -3.39
N SER A 147 5.40 2.82 -2.50
CA SER A 147 5.31 1.38 -2.71
C SER A 147 3.89 0.83 -2.67
N ILE A 148 3.03 1.36 -1.80
CA ILE A 148 1.62 0.93 -1.76
C ILE A 148 0.90 1.45 -2.99
N SER A 149 1.17 2.70 -3.40
CA SER A 149 0.64 3.26 -4.65
C SER A 149 1.06 2.46 -5.88
N ALA A 150 2.28 1.94 -5.90
CA ALA A 150 2.77 1.11 -7.00
C ALA A 150 1.96 -0.20 -7.17
N LEU A 151 1.29 -0.70 -6.12
CA LEU A 151 0.40 -1.87 -6.22
C LEU A 151 -0.79 -1.63 -7.15
N THR A 152 -1.18 -0.37 -7.37
CA THR A 152 -2.23 -0.04 -8.36
C THR A 152 -1.88 -0.46 -9.78
N SER A 153 -0.62 -0.74 -10.06
CA SER A 153 -0.16 -1.28 -11.34
C SER A 153 -0.44 -2.78 -11.52
N LEU A 154 -0.86 -3.48 -10.47
CA LEU A 154 -1.19 -4.90 -10.48
C LEU A 154 -2.63 -5.16 -10.97
N PRO A 155 -2.94 -6.41 -11.42
CA PRO A 155 -4.31 -6.79 -11.77
C PRO A 155 -5.28 -6.61 -10.61
N GLY A 156 -6.50 -6.16 -10.90
CA GLY A 156 -7.60 -6.07 -9.94
C GLY A 156 -7.42 -5.08 -8.80
N VAL A 157 -6.37 -4.25 -8.81
CA VAL A 157 -6.09 -3.24 -7.79
C VAL A 157 -6.42 -1.86 -8.33
N ILE A 158 -7.29 -1.11 -7.63
CA ILE A 158 -7.66 0.26 -7.94
C ILE A 158 -7.63 1.11 -6.68
N ARG A 159 -7.80 2.42 -6.80
CA ARG A 159 -8.05 3.34 -5.68
C ARG A 159 -9.51 3.79 -5.67
N THR A 160 -10.01 4.20 -4.53
CA THR A 160 -11.38 4.75 -4.42
C THR A 160 -11.52 6.06 -5.17
N ASP A 161 -10.50 6.92 -5.15
CA ASP A 161 -10.53 8.28 -5.66
C ASP A 161 -9.38 8.53 -6.65
N GLY A 162 -9.20 7.62 -7.59
CA GLY A 162 -8.22 7.76 -8.67
C GLY A 162 -6.76 7.84 -8.25
N PHE A 163 -6.25 9.04 -7.94
CA PHE A 163 -4.88 9.22 -7.49
C PHE A 163 -4.69 8.91 -6.01
N PHE A 164 -5.69 9.19 -5.21
CA PHE A 164 -5.67 9.10 -3.77
C PHE A 164 -6.66 8.04 -3.29
N GLY A 165 -6.80 7.91 -1.98
CA GLY A 165 -7.70 6.96 -1.38
C GLY A 165 -7.12 5.55 -1.18
N PRO A 166 -7.77 4.74 -0.37
CA PRO A 166 -7.36 3.38 -0.06
C PRO A 166 -7.49 2.44 -1.26
N LEU A 167 -6.80 1.29 -1.17
CA LEU A 167 -6.82 0.29 -2.24
C LEU A 167 -8.09 -0.57 -2.20
N VAL A 168 -8.79 -0.62 -3.31
CA VAL A 168 -9.86 -1.58 -3.59
C VAL A 168 -9.29 -2.72 -4.41
N ILE A 169 -9.46 -3.96 -3.97
CA ILE A 169 -8.89 -5.14 -4.60
C ILE A 169 -10.01 -6.09 -5.02
N ARG A 170 -10.04 -6.42 -6.32
CA ARG A 170 -11.07 -7.28 -6.94
C ARG A 170 -12.50 -6.82 -6.67
N GLY A 171 -12.73 -5.49 -6.61
CA GLY A 171 -14.06 -4.91 -6.42
C GLY A 171 -14.69 -5.14 -5.04
N ALA A 172 -13.88 -5.47 -4.02
CA ALA A 172 -14.30 -5.58 -2.62
C ALA A 172 -14.17 -4.24 -1.88
N ASN A 173 -14.72 -4.14 -0.68
CA ASN A 173 -14.52 -2.96 0.15
C ASN A 173 -13.03 -2.87 0.60
N PHE A 174 -12.48 -1.67 0.59
CA PHE A 174 -11.10 -1.43 1.02
C PHE A 174 -10.88 -1.77 2.51
N THR A 175 -11.91 -1.67 3.36
CA THR A 175 -11.83 -2.01 4.79
C THR A 175 -11.62 -3.51 5.05
N PHE A 176 -11.85 -4.36 4.04
CA PHE A 176 -11.65 -5.81 4.12
C PHE A 176 -10.17 -6.21 3.99
N ASN A 177 -9.31 -5.27 3.59
CA ASN A 177 -7.88 -5.50 3.43
C ASN A 177 -7.15 -5.41 4.77
N ARG A 178 -6.07 -6.21 4.91
CA ARG A 178 -5.16 -6.13 6.06
C ARG A 178 -3.73 -5.93 5.60
N TYR A 179 -3.02 -5.12 6.36
CA TYR A 179 -1.64 -4.77 6.10
C TYR A 179 -0.75 -5.31 7.22
N TYR A 180 0.39 -5.86 6.83
CA TYR A 180 1.41 -6.36 7.75
C TYR A 180 2.79 -5.87 7.33
N ILE A 181 3.67 -5.63 8.31
CA ILE A 181 5.10 -5.43 8.11
C ILE A 181 5.88 -6.41 9.00
N ASP A 182 6.66 -7.29 8.39
CA ASP A 182 7.37 -8.37 9.09
C ASP A 182 6.46 -9.11 10.10
N ASP A 183 5.21 -9.41 9.72
CA ASP A 183 4.15 -10.06 10.52
C ASP A 183 3.44 -9.18 11.57
N ILE A 184 3.87 -7.93 11.80
CA ILE A 184 3.21 -6.97 12.69
C ILE A 184 2.04 -6.33 11.95
N PRO A 185 0.81 -6.36 12.48
CA PRO A 185 -0.32 -5.68 11.86
C PRO A 185 -0.13 -4.16 11.81
N ILE A 186 -0.46 -3.56 10.67
CA ILE A 186 -0.52 -2.11 10.48
C ILE A 186 -1.98 -1.74 10.28
N TYR A 187 -2.46 -0.79 11.05
CA TYR A 187 -3.87 -0.34 11.00
C TYR A 187 -4.04 0.90 10.13
N GLU A 188 -3.04 1.79 10.13
CA GLU A 188 -2.99 2.97 9.27
C GLU A 188 -1.78 2.86 8.32
N PRO A 189 -1.93 2.23 7.15
CA PRO A 189 -0.82 2.01 6.22
C PRO A 189 -0.50 3.22 5.36
N MET A 190 -1.38 4.23 5.32
CA MET A 190 -1.27 5.39 4.44
C MET A 190 -1.63 6.69 5.17
N HIS A 191 -0.89 7.74 4.87
CA HIS A 191 -1.19 9.11 5.33
C HIS A 191 -2.53 9.57 4.76
N PHE A 192 -3.35 10.22 5.60
CA PHE A 192 -4.70 10.73 5.26
C PHE A 192 -5.57 9.69 4.55
N GLY A 193 -5.43 8.41 4.93
CA GLY A 193 -6.20 7.31 4.34
C GLY A 193 -5.85 6.94 2.90
N GLY A 194 -4.91 7.64 2.24
CA GLY A 194 -4.62 7.28 0.84
C GLY A 194 -3.65 8.15 0.06
N ILE A 195 -3.04 9.18 0.64
CA ILE A 195 -2.13 10.07 -0.09
C ILE A 195 -0.78 9.39 -0.35
N HIS A 196 -0.15 8.85 0.70
CA HIS A 196 1.18 8.22 0.64
C HIS A 196 1.29 7.14 1.71
N SER A 197 2.05 6.06 1.47
CA SER A 197 2.27 5.02 2.49
C SER A 197 3.10 5.55 3.66
N VAL A 198 2.85 5.03 4.87
CA VAL A 198 3.64 5.36 6.07
C VAL A 198 4.97 4.59 6.14
N ILE A 199 5.40 3.93 5.07
CA ILE A 199 6.57 3.07 5.04
C ILE A 199 7.58 3.58 4.02
N ASN A 200 8.84 3.77 4.46
CA ASN A 200 9.92 4.14 3.56
C ASN A 200 10.28 2.97 2.62
N ASN A 201 10.32 3.23 1.32
CA ASN A 201 10.62 2.22 0.30
C ASN A 201 12.00 1.58 0.48
N ASN A 202 12.95 2.29 1.07
CA ASN A 202 14.33 1.82 1.20
C ASN A 202 14.51 0.79 2.34
N ILE A 203 13.56 0.70 3.29
CA ILE A 203 13.57 -0.37 4.30
C ILE A 203 12.90 -1.65 3.76
N MET A 204 12.09 -1.56 2.71
CA MET A 204 11.38 -2.70 2.14
C MET A 204 12.29 -3.54 1.24
N ARG A 205 12.15 -4.85 1.31
CA ARG A 205 12.71 -5.82 0.37
C ARG A 205 11.71 -6.14 -0.73
N GLU A 206 10.48 -6.46 -0.35
CA GLU A 206 9.40 -6.85 -1.24
C GLU A 206 8.04 -6.67 -0.58
N ILE A 207 7.00 -6.57 -1.39
CA ILE A 207 5.59 -6.62 -0.96
C ILE A 207 4.94 -7.83 -1.61
N ASP A 208 4.24 -8.62 -0.80
CA ASP A 208 3.36 -9.68 -1.25
C ASP A 208 1.91 -9.21 -1.12
N LEU A 209 1.23 -9.13 -2.24
CA LEU A 209 -0.21 -8.94 -2.30
C LEU A 209 -0.89 -10.30 -2.48
N TYR A 210 -1.68 -10.71 -1.51
CA TYR A 210 -2.63 -11.82 -1.62
C TYR A 210 -4.00 -11.24 -1.94
N ALA A 211 -4.38 -11.24 -3.20
CA ALA A 211 -5.63 -10.62 -3.65
C ALA A 211 -6.90 -11.40 -3.22
N SER A 212 -6.75 -12.69 -2.92
CA SER A 212 -7.76 -13.58 -2.33
C SER A 212 -7.08 -14.85 -1.81
N ALA A 213 -7.81 -15.71 -1.14
CA ALA A 213 -7.40 -17.08 -0.76
C ALA A 213 -6.03 -17.13 -0.06
N PHE A 214 -5.75 -16.21 0.87
CA PHE A 214 -4.48 -16.09 1.58
C PHE A 214 -4.27 -17.22 2.64
N PRO A 215 -3.00 -17.49 3.09
CA PRO A 215 -2.65 -18.53 4.06
C PRO A 215 -3.36 -18.41 5.40
N ALA A 216 -3.42 -19.53 6.15
CA ALA A 216 -4.12 -19.59 7.43
C ALA A 216 -3.48 -18.77 8.55
N GLU A 217 -2.20 -18.40 8.41
CA GLU A 217 -1.50 -17.51 9.33
C GLU A 217 -2.08 -16.09 9.41
N PHE A 218 -2.77 -15.65 8.34
CA PHE A 218 -3.44 -14.36 8.30
C PHE A 218 -4.90 -14.48 8.71
N GLY A 219 -5.33 -13.64 9.64
CA GLY A 219 -6.70 -13.59 10.15
C GLY A 219 -7.22 -12.17 10.23
N ALA A 220 -8.46 -12.01 10.72
CA ALA A 220 -9.16 -10.75 10.82
C ALA A 220 -9.18 -9.97 9.48
N ALA A 221 -9.28 -10.68 8.36
CA ALA A 221 -9.35 -10.15 7.01
C ALA A 221 -10.36 -10.93 6.20
N SER A 222 -11.23 -10.26 5.47
CA SER A 222 -12.20 -10.88 4.55
C SER A 222 -11.88 -10.64 3.08
N GLY A 223 -11.11 -9.59 2.73
CA GLY A 223 -10.75 -9.24 1.35
C GLY A 223 -9.37 -9.74 0.92
N SER A 224 -8.36 -8.99 1.19
CA SER A 224 -6.97 -9.26 0.78
C SER A 224 -5.98 -8.98 1.90
N VAL A 225 -4.75 -9.48 1.70
CA VAL A 225 -3.63 -9.25 2.62
C VAL A 225 -2.47 -8.63 1.84
N ILE A 226 -1.96 -7.53 2.35
CA ILE A 226 -0.74 -6.87 1.89
C ILE A 226 0.33 -7.11 2.95
N ASN A 227 1.32 -7.97 2.63
CA ASN A 227 2.41 -8.30 3.54
C ASN A 227 3.72 -7.67 3.05
N ILE A 228 4.27 -6.77 3.84
CA ILE A 228 5.48 -6.02 3.54
C ILE A 228 6.64 -6.69 4.28
N ASN A 229 7.59 -7.19 3.51
CA ASN A 229 8.81 -7.80 4.03
C ASN A 229 9.93 -6.76 3.97
N THR A 230 10.53 -6.44 5.10
CA THR A 230 11.65 -5.49 5.18
C THR A 230 12.99 -6.17 4.94
N VAL A 231 14.03 -5.38 4.74
CA VAL A 231 15.43 -5.85 4.66
C VAL A 231 15.77 -6.63 5.93
N ASP A 232 16.31 -7.85 5.77
CA ASP A 232 16.62 -8.78 6.88
C ASP A 232 18.11 -9.10 7.02
N ASP A 233 18.95 -8.43 6.24
CA ASP A 233 20.40 -8.56 6.30
C ASP A 233 21.09 -7.25 5.92
N VAL A 234 21.98 -6.77 6.79
CA VAL A 234 22.82 -5.60 6.57
C VAL A 234 24.27 -5.97 6.85
N GLN A 235 25.08 -5.96 5.83
CA GLN A 235 26.48 -6.36 5.89
C GLN A 235 27.45 -5.18 5.94
N GLU A 236 27.02 -3.99 5.50
CA GLU A 236 27.86 -2.80 5.38
C GLU A 236 27.13 -1.57 5.94
N PHE A 237 27.90 -0.65 6.48
CA PHE A 237 27.39 0.68 6.78
C PHE A 237 26.99 1.37 5.48
N GLY A 238 25.87 2.05 5.51
CA GLY A 238 25.39 2.78 4.35
C GLY A 238 24.09 3.51 4.62
N GLY A 239 23.57 4.17 3.62
CA GLY A 239 22.31 4.89 3.73
C GLY A 239 21.73 5.31 2.40
N TYR A 240 20.54 5.87 2.51
CA TYR A 240 19.79 6.45 1.39
C TYR A 240 19.26 7.81 1.81
N THR A 241 19.24 8.74 0.89
CA THR A 241 18.50 9.99 0.99
C THR A 241 17.75 10.20 -0.31
N ASP A 242 16.49 10.49 -0.22
CA ASP A 242 15.63 10.83 -1.36
C ASP A 242 14.95 12.17 -1.08
N ILE A 243 15.15 13.14 -1.96
CA ILE A 243 14.56 14.47 -1.89
C ILE A 243 13.77 14.68 -3.18
N GLY A 244 12.45 14.61 -3.06
CA GLY A 244 11.50 14.81 -4.15
C GLY A 244 10.72 16.11 -4.01
N LEU A 245 9.71 16.30 -4.87
CA LEU A 245 8.87 17.50 -4.86
C LEU A 245 7.95 17.53 -3.62
N ILE A 246 7.46 16.38 -3.18
CA ILE A 246 6.40 16.29 -2.15
C ILE A 246 6.92 15.87 -0.77
N SER A 247 8.09 15.23 -0.71
CA SER A 247 8.68 14.74 0.54
C SER A 247 10.19 14.59 0.47
N ALA A 248 10.82 14.60 1.65
CA ALA A 248 12.22 14.19 1.82
C ALA A 248 12.31 13.02 2.79
N SER A 249 13.14 12.03 2.48
CA SER A 249 13.38 10.87 3.31
C SER A 249 14.87 10.55 3.44
N ALA A 250 15.22 9.98 4.58
CA ALA A 250 16.55 9.45 4.84
C ALA A 250 16.47 8.09 5.51
N LEU A 251 17.44 7.22 5.20
CA LEU A 251 17.65 5.94 5.85
C LEU A 251 19.13 5.74 6.12
N ILE A 252 19.46 5.24 7.30
CA ILE A 252 20.80 4.80 7.68
C ILE A 252 20.75 3.35 8.13
N GLN A 253 21.76 2.58 7.77
CA GLN A 253 21.89 1.18 8.17
C GLN A 253 23.33 0.84 8.55
N ALA A 254 23.49 -0.04 9.55
CA ALA A 254 24.81 -0.48 10.00
C ALA A 254 24.75 -1.92 10.52
N PRO A 255 25.72 -2.78 10.22
CA PRO A 255 25.90 -4.04 10.95
C PRO A 255 26.38 -3.76 12.39
N ILE A 256 25.97 -4.61 13.32
CA ILE A 256 26.46 -4.63 14.70
C ILE A 256 27.57 -5.66 14.77
N LEU A 257 28.76 -5.21 15.09
CA LEU A 257 29.98 -6.04 15.16
C LEU A 257 30.39 -6.26 16.61
N ARG A 258 30.91 -7.44 16.92
CA ARG A 258 31.52 -7.78 18.20
C ARG A 258 33.02 -8.06 17.98
N ASN A 259 33.89 -7.39 18.75
CA ASN A 259 35.32 -7.65 18.71
C ASN A 259 35.70 -8.88 19.58
N SER A 260 36.98 -9.25 19.57
CA SER A 260 37.54 -10.35 20.41
C SER A 260 37.36 -10.13 21.90
N ASN A 261 37.29 -8.87 22.37
CA ASN A 261 37.09 -8.51 23.78
C ASN A 261 35.59 -8.54 24.18
N GLY A 262 34.69 -8.82 23.25
CA GLY A 262 33.25 -8.86 23.50
C GLY A 262 32.52 -7.53 23.36
N GLU A 263 33.23 -6.45 23.00
CA GLU A 263 32.63 -5.12 22.82
C GLU A 263 31.86 -5.03 21.53
N LEU A 264 30.72 -4.29 21.57
CA LEU A 264 29.86 -4.06 20.43
C LEU A 264 30.21 -2.74 19.76
N HIS A 265 30.32 -2.79 18.43
CA HIS A 265 30.57 -1.62 17.60
C HIS A 265 29.54 -1.57 16.43
N PHE A 266 29.04 -0.39 16.10
CA PHE A 266 28.44 -0.18 14.79
C PHE A 266 29.58 -0.04 13.77
N ALA A 267 29.52 -0.84 12.72
CA ALA A 267 30.59 -0.88 11.75
C ALA A 267 30.81 0.48 11.09
N PRO A 268 32.03 1.03 11.14
CA PRO A 268 32.43 2.03 10.18
C PRO A 268 32.57 1.41 8.78
N PRO A 269 32.88 2.22 7.77
CA PRO A 269 33.04 1.75 6.39
C PRO A 269 34.05 0.59 6.29
N SER A 270 33.76 -0.36 5.44
CA SER A 270 34.40 -1.69 5.35
C SER A 270 35.94 -1.70 5.07
N TRP A 271 36.56 -0.56 4.77
CA TRP A 271 38.02 -0.47 4.54
C TRP A 271 38.86 -0.35 5.82
N GLU A 272 38.22 -0.16 6.98
CA GLU A 272 38.92 0.05 8.27
C GLU A 272 39.13 -1.25 9.06
N TYR A 273 38.67 -2.40 8.57
CA TYR A 273 38.76 -3.66 9.31
C TYR A 273 39.81 -4.61 8.79
N ARG A 274 40.52 -5.23 9.73
CA ARG A 274 41.31 -6.43 9.46
C ARG A 274 40.42 -7.67 9.53
N GLU A 275 40.60 -8.58 8.60
CA GLU A 275 39.87 -9.84 8.54
C GLU A 275 40.13 -10.65 9.87
N GLY A 276 39.05 -11.03 10.56
CA GLY A 276 39.10 -11.82 11.79
C GLY A 276 39.02 -11.04 13.09
N GLU A 277 39.09 -9.70 13.10
CA GLU A 277 39.00 -8.89 14.34
C GLU A 277 37.56 -8.75 14.84
N PHE A 278 36.58 -8.81 13.94
CA PHE A 278 35.18 -8.55 14.25
C PHE A 278 34.26 -9.64 13.69
N ARG A 279 33.22 -9.93 14.45
CA ARG A 279 32.15 -10.84 14.07
C ARG A 279 30.84 -10.06 13.95
N ASN A 280 30.14 -10.21 12.84
CA ASN A 280 28.80 -9.66 12.71
C ASN A 280 27.83 -10.41 13.63
N VAL A 281 27.20 -9.69 14.56
CA VAL A 281 26.23 -10.20 15.53
C VAL A 281 24.84 -9.57 15.38
N GLY A 282 24.62 -8.76 14.34
CA GLY A 282 23.32 -8.15 14.10
C GLY A 282 23.40 -6.95 13.19
N TYR A 283 22.31 -6.22 13.10
CA TYR A 283 22.26 -4.96 12.36
C TYR A 283 21.19 -4.02 12.93
N ALA A 284 21.31 -2.74 12.57
CA ALA A 284 20.29 -1.73 12.82
C ALA A 284 20.02 -0.93 11.53
N ILE A 285 18.76 -0.56 11.37
CA ILE A 285 18.26 0.31 10.29
C ILE A 285 17.38 1.38 10.95
N ALA A 286 17.54 2.63 10.56
CA ALA A 286 16.65 3.72 10.96
C ALA A 286 16.30 4.56 9.74
N SER A 287 15.04 4.95 9.60
CA SER A 287 14.57 5.82 8.54
C SER A 287 13.58 6.84 9.07
N GLY A 288 13.52 8.00 8.40
CA GLY A 288 12.51 9.02 8.62
C GLY A 288 12.16 9.72 7.32
N ARG A 289 10.93 10.23 7.27
CA ARG A 289 10.42 11.03 6.15
C ARG A 289 9.56 12.17 6.66
N ILE A 290 9.64 13.30 5.97
CA ILE A 290 8.75 14.44 6.13
C ILE A 290 8.09 14.76 4.78
N GLY A 291 6.79 14.96 4.79
CA GLY A 291 6.02 15.51 3.68
C GLY A 291 5.92 17.02 3.85
N TYR A 292 6.16 17.76 2.78
CA TYR A 292 6.07 19.23 2.76
C TYR A 292 5.16 19.70 1.61
N LEU A 293 4.02 19.04 1.46
CA LEU A 293 2.97 19.42 0.52
C LEU A 293 2.55 20.88 0.71
N SER A 294 2.58 21.36 1.98
CA SER A 294 2.27 22.73 2.36
C SER A 294 3.17 23.81 1.71
N VAL A 295 4.34 23.42 1.21
CA VAL A 295 5.25 24.34 0.53
C VAL A 295 4.93 24.45 -0.97
N PHE A 296 4.65 23.32 -1.63
CA PHE A 296 4.57 23.26 -3.09
C PHE A 296 3.14 23.24 -3.64
N ILE A 297 2.18 22.65 -2.94
CA ILE A 297 0.79 22.62 -3.41
C ILE A 297 0.22 24.03 -3.58
N PRO A 298 0.37 24.96 -2.63
CA PRO A 298 -0.14 26.32 -2.82
C PRO A 298 0.45 27.01 -4.05
N LEU A 299 1.76 26.86 -4.27
CA LEU A 299 2.43 27.46 -5.43
C LEU A 299 1.95 26.88 -6.75
N ILE A 300 1.78 25.56 -6.81
CA ILE A 300 1.30 24.88 -8.01
C ILE A 300 -0.16 25.23 -8.26
N TYR A 301 -0.99 25.17 -7.24
CA TYR A 301 -2.42 25.44 -7.33
C TYR A 301 -2.67 26.90 -7.78
N GLU A 302 -2.01 27.88 -7.15
CA GLU A 302 -2.11 29.30 -7.50
C GLU A 302 -1.70 29.57 -8.97
N VAL A 303 -0.67 28.86 -9.48
CA VAL A 303 -0.25 28.99 -10.90
C VAL A 303 -1.29 28.45 -11.88
N PHE A 304 -2.01 27.37 -11.51
CA PHE A 304 -2.95 26.70 -12.41
C PHE A 304 -4.38 27.21 -12.30
N THR A 305 -4.82 27.62 -11.11
CA THR A 305 -6.20 28.07 -10.86
C THR A 305 -6.32 29.57 -10.64
N GLY A 306 -5.26 30.22 -10.20
CA GLY A 306 -5.28 31.64 -9.78
C GLY A 306 -5.59 31.80 -8.29
N ASP A 307 -5.98 30.74 -7.59
CA ASP A 307 -6.45 30.73 -6.21
C ASP A 307 -5.47 29.98 -5.30
N ARG A 308 -5.63 30.13 -4.00
CA ARG A 308 -4.89 29.33 -3.01
C ARG A 308 -5.75 28.20 -2.47
N PRO A 309 -5.16 26.98 -2.25
CA PRO A 309 -5.93 25.89 -1.68
C PRO A 309 -6.31 26.24 -0.23
N ALA A 310 -7.54 25.94 0.14
CA ALA A 310 -8.09 26.19 1.48
C ALA A 310 -7.36 25.42 2.58
N PHE A 311 -6.72 24.32 2.24
CA PHE A 311 -5.99 23.46 3.20
C PHE A 311 -4.83 22.74 2.54
N VAL A 312 -3.79 22.44 3.31
CA VAL A 312 -2.66 21.65 2.84
C VAL A 312 -2.23 20.67 3.92
N PRO A 313 -2.19 19.37 3.59
CA PRO A 313 -1.80 18.36 4.54
C PRO A 313 -0.29 18.35 4.82
N GLU A 314 0.08 18.10 6.06
CA GLU A 314 1.45 17.85 6.50
C GLU A 314 1.55 16.48 7.13
N TYR A 315 2.64 15.76 6.87
CA TYR A 315 2.85 14.46 7.47
C TYR A 315 4.34 14.14 7.71
N TRP A 316 4.57 13.22 8.63
CA TRP A 316 5.89 12.61 8.81
C TRP A 316 5.75 11.16 9.27
N ASP A 317 6.77 10.36 9.02
CA ASP A 317 6.85 8.97 9.45
C ASP A 317 8.29 8.56 9.79
N TYR A 318 8.41 7.49 10.59
CA TYR A 318 9.69 6.89 10.92
C TYR A 318 9.57 5.37 11.02
N GLN A 319 10.68 4.67 10.73
CA GLN A 319 10.84 3.24 10.97
C GLN A 319 12.22 2.95 11.51
N MET A 320 12.29 2.04 12.48
CA MET A 320 13.54 1.52 13.04
C MET A 320 13.46 0.01 13.15
N LYS A 321 14.47 -0.68 12.67
CA LYS A 321 14.61 -2.14 12.80
C LYS A 321 15.98 -2.48 13.35
N MET A 322 16.01 -3.33 14.37
CA MET A 322 17.25 -3.85 14.95
C MET A 322 17.13 -5.37 15.11
N LYS A 323 18.14 -6.10 14.66
CA LYS A 323 18.24 -7.55 14.85
C LYS A 323 19.55 -7.87 15.51
N TYR A 324 19.51 -8.74 16.52
CA TYR A 324 20.67 -9.20 17.26
C TYR A 324 20.69 -10.71 17.34
N TYR A 325 21.83 -11.31 17.01
CA TYR A 325 22.06 -12.75 17.04
C TYR A 325 22.82 -13.12 18.31
N PHE A 326 22.19 -13.80 19.24
CA PHE A 326 22.87 -14.35 20.42
C PHE A 326 23.83 -15.47 20.00
N ASN A 327 23.40 -16.29 19.07
CA ASN A 327 24.15 -17.38 18.45
C ASN A 327 23.48 -17.78 17.11
N SER A 328 23.96 -18.88 16.48
CA SER A 328 23.39 -19.38 15.23
C SER A 328 21.96 -19.91 15.32
N ARG A 329 21.39 -20.06 16.51
CA ARG A 329 20.04 -20.61 16.72
C ARG A 329 19.07 -19.61 17.31
N ASN A 330 19.55 -18.51 17.84
CA ASN A 330 18.76 -17.59 18.65
C ASN A 330 18.99 -16.15 18.20
N SER A 331 17.93 -15.44 17.90
CA SER A 331 17.98 -14.00 17.61
C SER A 331 16.76 -13.27 18.15
N VAL A 332 16.93 -11.99 18.43
CA VAL A 332 15.86 -11.04 18.72
C VAL A 332 15.80 -9.98 17.64
N THR A 333 14.59 -9.63 17.24
CA THR A 333 14.37 -8.50 16.32
C THR A 333 13.36 -7.55 16.95
N MET A 334 13.65 -6.25 16.83
CA MET A 334 12.75 -5.17 17.22
C MET A 334 12.43 -4.35 15.97
N LEU A 335 11.16 -4.04 15.79
CA LEU A 335 10.66 -3.13 14.75
C LEU A 335 9.79 -2.07 15.41
N LEU A 336 10.09 -0.81 15.14
CA LEU A 336 9.32 0.36 15.57
C LEU A 336 8.95 1.14 14.32
N MET A 337 7.71 1.61 14.26
CA MET A 337 7.26 2.54 13.23
C MET A 337 6.21 3.49 13.78
N GLY A 338 6.12 4.66 13.17
CA GLY A 338 5.08 5.61 13.49
C GLY A 338 4.90 6.65 12.42
N SER A 339 3.72 7.25 12.43
CA SER A 339 3.32 8.32 11.51
C SER A 339 2.49 9.37 12.22
N LYS A 340 2.48 10.56 11.66
CA LYS A 340 1.60 11.64 12.06
C LYS A 340 1.11 12.39 10.83
N ASP A 341 -0.19 12.69 10.84
CA ASP A 341 -0.90 13.49 9.86
C ASP A 341 -1.47 14.72 10.54
N TYR A 342 -1.31 15.87 9.95
CA TYR A 342 -1.84 17.12 10.44
C TYR A 342 -2.46 17.93 9.30
N LEU A 343 -3.68 18.36 9.50
CA LEU A 343 -4.40 19.23 8.59
C LEU A 343 -5.09 20.31 9.41
N LYS A 344 -4.94 21.56 8.99
CA LYS A 344 -5.71 22.69 9.53
C LYS A 344 -6.40 23.38 8.37
N PHE A 345 -7.66 23.66 8.55
CA PHE A 345 -8.48 24.48 7.67
C PHE A 345 -9.01 25.65 8.47
N ASP A 346 -8.87 26.87 7.97
CA ASP A 346 -9.44 28.06 8.53
C ASP A 346 -9.94 28.92 7.37
N GLU A 347 -11.24 29.08 7.22
CA GLU A 347 -11.84 29.83 6.12
C GLU A 347 -11.34 31.26 6.03
N SER A 348 -10.93 31.87 7.17
CA SER A 348 -10.36 33.22 7.16
C SER A 348 -9.04 33.33 6.33
N ASP A 349 -8.41 32.18 6.04
CA ASP A 349 -7.19 32.05 5.25
C ASP A 349 -7.46 31.76 3.76
N ALA A 350 -8.73 31.54 3.39
CA ALA A 350 -9.15 31.16 2.04
C ALA A 350 -9.87 32.31 1.32
N ASP A 351 -9.40 32.67 0.13
CA ASP A 351 -10.07 33.61 -0.80
C ASP A 351 -11.31 32.97 -1.49
N ILE A 352 -12.01 32.00 -0.82
CA ILE A 352 -12.93 31.07 -1.49
C ILE A 352 -14.38 31.51 -1.43
N VAL A 353 -14.78 32.49 -0.63
CA VAL A 353 -16.20 32.82 -0.46
C VAL A 353 -16.55 34.12 -1.16
N ASP A 354 -17.12 34.03 -2.35
CA ASP A 354 -17.91 35.10 -2.94
C ASP A 354 -19.38 34.88 -2.55
N GLU A 355 -19.87 35.64 -1.57
CA GLU A 355 -21.27 35.61 -1.09
C GLU A 355 -22.30 35.79 -2.22
N ASN A 356 -21.87 36.19 -3.42
CA ASN A 356 -22.72 36.45 -4.58
C ASN A 356 -22.87 35.26 -5.55
N GLU A 357 -22.02 34.22 -5.48
CA GLU A 357 -22.06 33.09 -6.43
C GLU A 357 -22.85 31.88 -5.95
N GLY A 358 -23.48 31.91 -4.77
CA GLY A 358 -24.35 30.85 -4.28
C GLY A 358 -23.62 29.66 -3.70
N ASP A 359 -22.47 29.91 -3.12
CA ASP A 359 -21.70 28.89 -2.39
C ASP A 359 -22.47 28.32 -1.21
N ASP A 360 -22.14 27.06 -0.87
CA ASP A 360 -22.83 26.33 0.21
C ASP A 360 -22.66 27.09 1.53
N PRO A 361 -23.76 27.56 2.15
CA PRO A 361 -23.71 28.28 3.43
C PRO A 361 -23.02 27.51 4.56
N LEU A 362 -22.86 26.19 4.39
CA LEU A 362 -22.18 25.29 5.33
C LEU A 362 -20.68 25.53 5.43
N LEU A 363 -20.04 26.09 4.40
CA LEU A 363 -18.59 26.30 4.43
C LEU A 363 -18.22 27.68 5.00
N VAL A 364 -19.18 28.61 5.09
CA VAL A 364 -18.94 29.97 5.63
C VAL A 364 -18.65 29.90 7.12
N GLY A 365 -17.42 30.30 7.50
CA GLY A 365 -16.96 30.27 8.89
C GLY A 365 -16.49 28.89 9.39
N LEU A 366 -16.22 27.95 8.50
CA LEU A 366 -15.73 26.64 8.86
C LEU A 366 -14.26 26.71 9.33
N LYS A 367 -14.01 26.19 10.53
CA LYS A 367 -12.65 25.87 11.01
C LYS A 367 -12.58 24.38 11.28
N ALA A 368 -11.58 23.71 10.73
CA ALA A 368 -11.37 22.29 10.94
C ALA A 368 -9.91 21.97 11.24
N GLN A 369 -9.69 20.96 12.06
CA GLN A 369 -8.40 20.44 12.40
C GLN A 369 -8.44 18.91 12.46
N VAL A 370 -7.49 18.27 11.80
CA VAL A 370 -7.23 16.83 11.87
C VAL A 370 -5.82 16.64 12.42
N ASP A 371 -5.68 15.87 13.47
CA ASP A 371 -4.40 15.45 14.09
C ASP A 371 -4.48 13.94 14.33
N TRP A 372 -3.99 13.17 13.36
CA TRP A 372 -3.96 11.73 13.41
C TRP A 372 -2.53 11.23 13.62
N SER A 373 -2.37 10.19 14.42
CA SER A 373 -1.07 9.54 14.58
C SER A 373 -1.24 8.04 14.81
N SER A 374 -0.28 7.28 14.30
CA SER A 374 -0.23 5.83 14.47
C SER A 374 1.19 5.40 14.82
N HIS A 375 1.32 4.59 15.88
CA HIS A 375 2.60 4.01 16.29
C HIS A 375 2.41 2.52 16.46
N SER A 376 3.21 1.73 15.72
CA SER A 376 3.22 0.27 15.81
C SER A 376 4.63 -0.21 16.15
N GLN A 377 4.73 -1.14 17.07
CA GLN A 377 5.99 -1.68 17.54
C GLN A 377 5.89 -3.18 17.78
N GLY A 378 6.95 -3.90 17.54
CA GLY A 378 7.00 -5.33 17.81
C GLY A 378 8.40 -5.79 18.13
N VAL A 379 8.45 -6.79 19.01
CA VAL A 379 9.68 -7.51 19.36
C VAL A 379 9.40 -8.98 19.15
N TYR A 380 10.26 -9.66 18.42
CA TYR A 380 10.14 -11.09 18.27
C TYR A 380 11.47 -11.81 18.49
N TYR A 381 11.36 -12.92 19.23
CA TYR A 381 12.43 -13.85 19.46
C TYR A 381 12.26 -15.03 18.50
N THR A 382 13.34 -15.34 17.78
CA THR A 382 13.37 -16.46 16.85
C THR A 382 14.32 -17.53 17.37
N TYR A 383 13.82 -18.77 17.50
CA TYR A 383 14.56 -19.95 17.87
C TYR A 383 14.55 -20.95 16.72
N GLN A 384 15.71 -21.30 16.21
CA GLN A 384 15.87 -22.28 15.12
C GLN A 384 17.00 -23.27 15.47
N PRO A 385 16.68 -24.34 16.22
CA PRO A 385 17.66 -25.34 16.64
C PRO A 385 18.21 -26.16 15.47
N SER A 386 17.45 -26.28 14.37
CA SER A 386 17.84 -27.06 13.20
C SER A 386 17.20 -26.44 11.92
N GLU A 387 17.57 -26.95 10.75
CA GLU A 387 16.89 -26.62 9.48
C GLU A 387 15.43 -27.11 9.45
N MET A 388 15.11 -28.14 10.25
CA MET A 388 13.78 -28.77 10.28
C MET A 388 12.76 -28.01 11.14
N PHE A 389 13.21 -27.21 12.10
CA PHE A 389 12.34 -26.55 13.06
C PHE A 389 12.74 -25.12 13.29
N SER A 390 11.75 -24.23 13.23
CA SER A 390 11.87 -22.84 13.70
C SER A 390 10.63 -22.43 14.47
N ASN A 391 10.84 -21.60 15.48
CA ASN A 391 9.77 -20.98 16.26
C ASN A 391 10.04 -19.49 16.39
N ARG A 392 8.97 -18.69 16.37
CA ARG A 392 9.00 -17.24 16.56
C ARG A 392 7.90 -16.83 17.52
N ILE A 393 8.30 -16.27 18.64
CA ILE A 393 7.39 -15.63 19.60
C ILE A 393 7.50 -14.12 19.39
N MET A 394 6.36 -13.45 19.21
CA MET A 394 6.26 -12.03 18.97
C MET A 394 5.33 -11.36 19.97
N ALA A 395 5.76 -10.24 20.54
CA ALA A 395 4.88 -9.29 21.21
C ALA A 395 4.82 -8.00 20.37
N TYR A 396 3.63 -7.46 20.17
CA TYR A 396 3.43 -6.21 19.44
C TYR A 396 2.40 -5.31 20.11
N ALA A 397 2.54 -4.01 19.87
CA ALA A 397 1.57 -3.02 20.31
C ALA A 397 1.35 -1.98 19.21
N ALA A 398 0.12 -1.50 19.09
CA ALA A 398 -0.21 -0.34 18.27
C ALA A 398 -0.99 0.68 19.10
N MET A 399 -0.64 1.95 18.94
CA MET A 399 -1.32 3.11 19.50
C MET A 399 -1.74 4.02 18.36
N ILE A 400 -3.01 4.33 18.29
CA ILE A 400 -3.55 5.19 17.25
C ILE A 400 -4.27 6.34 17.95
N LYS A 401 -4.16 7.53 17.39
CA LYS A 401 -4.92 8.70 17.83
C LYS A 401 -5.57 9.32 16.61
N TYR A 402 -6.87 9.54 16.70
CA TYR A 402 -7.62 10.33 15.76
C TYR A 402 -8.26 11.50 16.53
N TYR A 403 -7.73 12.68 16.30
CA TYR A 403 -8.35 13.90 16.79
C TYR A 403 -8.88 14.68 15.59
N THR A 404 -10.19 14.91 15.62
CA THR A 404 -10.88 15.72 14.61
C THR A 404 -11.68 16.78 15.33
N TYR A 405 -11.52 18.01 14.90
CA TYR A 405 -12.25 19.16 15.39
C TYR A 405 -12.80 19.93 14.19
N PHE A 406 -14.04 20.38 14.28
CA PHE A 406 -14.54 21.43 13.40
C PHE A 406 -15.54 22.33 14.15
N THR A 407 -15.66 23.55 13.72
CA THR A 407 -16.63 24.53 14.21
C THR A 407 -17.04 25.46 13.10
N LEU A 408 -18.29 25.90 13.13
CA LEU A 408 -18.78 27.01 12.32
C LEU A 408 -18.74 28.26 13.15
N THR A 409 -18.06 29.31 12.67
CA THR A 409 -17.92 30.59 13.39
C THR A 409 -18.99 31.61 13.02
N ASN A 410 -19.89 31.26 12.08
CA ASN A 410 -20.99 32.13 11.68
C ASN A 410 -21.97 32.31 12.83
N ASP A 411 -22.35 33.56 13.11
CA ASP A 411 -23.30 33.90 14.20
C ASP A 411 -24.68 33.28 14.00
N SER A 412 -25.06 32.98 12.76
CA SER A 412 -26.33 32.31 12.42
C SER A 412 -26.21 30.77 12.48
N ALA A 413 -25.01 30.20 12.68
CA ALA A 413 -24.85 28.75 12.80
C ALA A 413 -25.59 28.24 14.07
N ALA A 414 -26.32 27.14 13.93
CA ALA A 414 -26.97 26.47 15.02
C ALA A 414 -25.97 26.00 16.08
N ASP A 415 -26.34 25.97 17.35
CA ASP A 415 -25.43 25.60 18.45
C ASP A 415 -24.85 24.19 18.32
N TRP A 416 -25.52 23.28 17.58
CA TRP A 416 -25.01 21.95 17.32
C TRP A 416 -23.77 21.95 16.40
N ALA A 417 -23.67 22.92 15.48
CA ALA A 417 -22.58 23.08 14.53
C ALA A 417 -21.33 23.73 15.15
N LYS A 418 -21.44 24.16 16.40
CA LYS A 418 -20.36 24.76 17.18
C LYS A 418 -19.67 23.68 18.01
N ASP A 419 -18.33 23.64 17.96
CA ASP A 419 -17.48 22.81 18.81
C ASP A 419 -17.65 21.28 18.67
N PHE A 420 -17.79 20.77 17.45
CA PHE A 420 -17.61 19.34 17.21
C PHE A 420 -16.14 18.95 17.48
N ASN A 421 -15.94 17.96 18.34
CA ASN A 421 -14.61 17.40 18.58
C ASN A 421 -14.72 15.92 18.94
N VAL A 422 -13.87 15.11 18.34
CA VAL A 422 -13.74 13.68 18.66
C VAL A 422 -12.25 13.37 18.84
N ASP A 423 -11.89 12.88 20.03
CA ASP A 423 -10.59 12.32 20.36
C ASP A 423 -10.76 10.81 20.57
N SER A 424 -10.38 10.03 19.57
CA SER A 424 -10.47 8.58 19.57
C SER A 424 -9.08 7.96 19.63
N ARG A 425 -8.90 6.98 20.55
CA ARG A 425 -7.61 6.36 20.83
C ARG A 425 -7.71 4.83 20.93
N PRO A 426 -7.60 4.12 19.80
CA PRO A 426 -7.40 2.68 19.81
C PRO A 426 -6.01 2.28 20.35
N TYR A 427 -5.99 1.32 21.26
CA TYR A 427 -4.79 0.64 21.76
C TYR A 427 -4.92 -0.84 21.49
N ILE A 428 -3.90 -1.42 20.88
CA ILE A 428 -3.88 -2.83 20.55
C ILE A 428 -2.58 -3.42 21.09
N PHE A 429 -2.70 -4.53 21.79
CA PHE A 429 -1.56 -5.30 22.28
C PHE A 429 -1.75 -6.77 21.91
N GLY A 430 -0.73 -7.41 21.36
CA GLY A 430 -0.83 -8.82 21.00
C GLY A 430 0.46 -9.60 21.27
N ILE A 431 0.25 -10.88 21.57
CA ILE A 431 1.33 -11.89 21.66
C ILE A 431 0.98 -12.99 20.67
N ARG A 432 1.96 -13.38 19.85
CA ARG A 432 1.81 -14.49 18.88
C ARG A 432 2.99 -15.43 18.96
N ASP A 433 2.70 -16.72 18.92
CA ASP A 433 3.67 -17.78 18.67
C ASP A 433 3.44 -18.37 17.29
N ARG A 434 4.51 -18.62 16.54
CA ARG A 434 4.47 -19.29 15.24
C ARG A 434 5.58 -20.30 15.16
N PHE A 435 5.26 -21.49 14.69
CA PHE A 435 6.25 -22.52 14.43
C PHE A 435 6.17 -23.05 13.01
N LYS A 436 7.32 -23.47 12.52
CA LYS A 436 7.48 -24.21 11.26
C LYS A 436 8.24 -25.51 11.59
N PHE A 437 7.70 -26.63 11.12
CA PHE A 437 8.30 -27.93 11.23
C PHE A 437 8.33 -28.62 9.87
N GLU A 438 9.50 -29.03 9.40
CA GLU A 438 9.73 -29.66 8.09
C GLU A 438 10.37 -31.04 8.30
N PRO A 439 9.58 -32.04 8.70
CA PRO A 439 10.12 -33.37 8.99
C PRO A 439 10.67 -34.11 7.78
N VAL A 440 10.15 -33.77 6.59
CA VAL A 440 10.66 -34.28 5.33
C VAL A 440 10.99 -33.14 4.41
N LYS A 441 12.27 -32.79 4.31
CA LYS A 441 12.76 -31.63 3.55
C LYS A 441 12.16 -31.57 2.15
N LYS A 442 11.56 -30.42 1.79
CA LYS A 442 10.87 -30.14 0.52
C LYS A 442 9.55 -30.91 0.27
N HIS A 443 9.22 -31.92 1.08
CA HIS A 443 8.03 -32.75 0.85
C HIS A 443 6.91 -32.53 1.88
N LEU A 444 7.27 -32.35 3.14
CA LEU A 444 6.28 -32.15 4.21
C LEU A 444 6.71 -30.99 5.10
N GLN A 445 5.87 -29.97 5.18
CA GLN A 445 6.06 -28.84 6.07
C GLN A 445 4.76 -28.56 6.83
N ILE A 446 4.86 -28.42 8.14
CA ILE A 446 3.75 -28.10 9.04
C ILE A 446 4.03 -26.71 9.60
N ARG A 447 3.07 -25.81 9.53
CA ARG A 447 3.10 -24.47 10.12
C ARG A 447 1.90 -24.30 11.03
N GLY A 448 2.10 -23.69 12.16
CA GLY A 448 1.02 -23.39 13.08
C GLY A 448 1.38 -22.25 13.98
N GLY A 449 0.42 -21.79 14.73
CA GLY A 449 0.62 -20.71 15.69
C GLY A 449 -0.59 -20.43 16.54
N PHE A 450 -0.36 -19.68 17.61
CA PHE A 450 -1.36 -19.20 18.55
C PHE A 450 -1.17 -17.71 18.76
N GLY A 451 -2.27 -17.00 18.98
CA GLY A 451 -2.26 -15.56 19.23
C GLY A 451 -3.24 -15.19 20.33
N TYR A 452 -2.88 -14.16 21.07
CA TYR A 452 -3.76 -13.40 21.93
C TYR A 452 -3.66 -11.95 21.56
N THR A 453 -4.80 -11.25 21.41
CA THR A 453 -4.82 -9.81 21.16
C THR A 453 -5.82 -9.14 22.07
N TYR A 454 -5.38 -8.08 22.74
CA TYR A 454 -6.18 -7.18 23.54
C TYR A 454 -6.41 -5.89 22.76
N TYR A 455 -7.66 -5.46 22.69
CA TYR A 455 -8.09 -4.20 22.09
C TYR A 455 -8.71 -3.33 23.16
N LYS A 456 -8.30 -2.06 23.18
CA LYS A 456 -8.95 -1.01 23.96
C LYS A 456 -9.23 0.15 23.03
N PHE A 457 -10.48 0.55 22.98
CA PHE A 457 -10.93 1.72 22.22
C PHE A 457 -11.51 2.73 23.20
N THR A 458 -11.01 3.97 23.17
CA THR A 458 -11.58 5.08 23.91
C THR A 458 -11.92 6.18 22.94
N ALA A 459 -13.10 6.80 23.11
CA ALA A 459 -13.49 7.97 22.35
C ALA A 459 -14.15 8.98 23.26
N LYS A 460 -13.73 10.25 23.17
CA LYS A 460 -14.24 11.35 23.98
C LYS A 460 -14.51 12.57 23.12
N GLY A 461 -15.49 13.35 23.51
CA GLY A 461 -15.80 14.62 22.87
C GLY A 461 -17.28 14.85 22.64
N LYS A 462 -17.58 15.52 21.54
CA LYS A 462 -18.94 15.75 21.07
C LYS A 462 -19.08 15.32 19.63
N THR A 463 -20.13 14.61 19.32
CA THR A 463 -20.51 14.23 17.98
C THR A 463 -21.88 14.75 17.63
N ILE A 464 -22.23 14.75 16.39
CA ILE A 464 -23.48 15.24 15.86
C ILE A 464 -24.30 14.06 15.37
N LEU A 465 -25.55 13.99 15.82
CA LEU A 465 -26.53 13.03 15.33
C LEU A 465 -27.57 13.76 14.50
N ALA A 466 -27.84 13.29 13.29
CA ALA A 466 -28.99 13.77 12.55
C ALA A 466 -30.29 13.25 13.20
N ASN A 467 -31.20 14.15 13.56
CA ASN A 467 -32.49 13.84 14.19
C ASN A 467 -33.54 13.38 13.18
N SER A 468 -33.30 13.68 11.88
CA SER A 468 -34.13 13.26 10.78
C SER A 468 -33.26 12.76 9.66
N SER A 469 -33.89 12.14 8.66
CA SER A 469 -33.19 11.72 7.45
C SER A 469 -32.37 12.87 6.84
N ILE A 470 -31.20 12.54 6.30
CA ILE A 470 -30.21 13.48 5.70
C ILE A 470 -30.82 14.41 4.61
N VAL A 471 -32.04 14.16 4.18
CA VAL A 471 -32.74 14.94 3.14
C VAL A 471 -33.36 16.23 3.67
N ASP A 472 -33.68 16.26 4.94
CA ASP A 472 -34.09 17.51 5.60
C ASP A 472 -32.93 18.26 6.24
N PHE A 473 -31.72 18.08 5.68
CA PHE A 473 -30.54 18.80 6.14
C PHE A 473 -30.71 20.30 5.87
N ASP A 474 -31.20 21.02 6.85
CA ASP A 474 -31.10 22.46 6.91
C ASP A 474 -30.04 22.82 7.96
N PRO A 475 -28.86 23.30 7.53
CA PRO A 475 -27.83 23.75 8.47
C PRO A 475 -28.32 24.87 9.40
N GLY A 476 -29.37 25.59 9.02
CA GLY A 476 -30.01 26.62 9.79
C GLY A 476 -31.13 26.13 10.76
N ASP A 477 -31.59 24.87 10.60
CA ASP A 477 -32.58 24.30 11.51
C ASP A 477 -31.92 23.63 12.73
N SER A 478 -32.03 24.26 13.88
CA SER A 478 -31.54 23.75 15.15
C SER A 478 -32.13 22.39 15.56
N ASN A 479 -33.24 21.96 14.93
CA ASN A 479 -33.88 20.68 15.22
C ASN A 479 -33.39 19.53 14.33
N SER A 480 -32.68 19.81 13.27
CA SER A 480 -32.16 18.78 12.34
C SER A 480 -31.05 17.94 12.94
N PHE A 481 -30.39 18.38 14.00
CA PHE A 481 -29.26 17.71 14.64
C PHE A 481 -29.27 17.84 16.16
N THR A 482 -28.74 16.82 16.80
CA THR A 482 -28.47 16.83 18.24
C THR A 482 -26.99 16.62 18.50
N SER A 483 -26.39 17.49 19.28
CA SER A 483 -25.03 17.29 19.80
C SER A 483 -25.07 16.28 20.94
N VAL A 484 -24.33 15.18 20.81
CA VAL A 484 -24.24 14.12 21.81
C VAL A 484 -22.84 14.05 22.38
N ALA A 485 -22.73 14.01 23.72
CA ALA A 485 -21.46 13.77 24.38
C ALA A 485 -21.03 12.33 24.17
N LEU A 486 -19.75 12.14 23.77
CA LEU A 486 -19.11 10.87 23.57
C LEU A 486 -18.13 10.60 24.71
N ASP A 487 -18.28 9.48 25.41
CA ASP A 487 -17.35 8.99 26.45
C ASP A 487 -17.38 7.46 26.48
N GLU A 488 -16.65 6.87 25.52
CA GLU A 488 -16.62 5.42 25.31
C GLU A 488 -15.31 4.80 25.79
N ASP A 489 -15.38 3.66 26.48
CA ASP A 489 -14.23 2.80 26.86
C ASP A 489 -14.60 1.33 26.58
N ILE A 490 -14.28 0.86 25.38
CA ILE A 490 -14.60 -0.49 24.90
C ILE A 490 -13.35 -1.34 24.97
N ARG A 491 -13.47 -2.54 25.51
CA ARG A 491 -12.38 -3.51 25.65
C ARG A 491 -12.79 -4.86 25.06
N ASN A 492 -11.88 -5.48 24.35
CA ASN A 492 -12.13 -6.79 23.76
C ASN A 492 -10.86 -7.65 23.80
N HIS A 493 -11.04 -8.96 23.94
CA HIS A 493 -9.97 -9.94 23.91
C HIS A 493 -10.24 -10.94 22.78
N THR A 494 -9.19 -11.28 22.02
CA THR A 494 -9.29 -12.31 21.01
C THR A 494 -8.21 -13.36 21.21
N LEU A 495 -8.58 -14.63 21.03
CA LEU A 495 -7.65 -15.76 20.97
C LEU A 495 -7.71 -16.33 19.57
N ASP A 496 -6.57 -16.60 18.99
CA ASP A 496 -6.50 -17.18 17.65
C ASP A 496 -5.52 -18.37 17.60
N GLY A 497 -5.80 -19.29 16.69
CA GLY A 497 -4.90 -20.38 16.38
C GLY A 497 -5.05 -20.84 14.94
N TYR A 498 -3.96 -21.28 14.34
CA TYR A 498 -3.99 -21.86 13.00
C TYR A 498 -3.06 -23.06 12.86
N LEU A 499 -3.41 -23.92 11.90
CA LEU A 499 -2.56 -25.02 11.46
C LEU A 499 -2.66 -25.13 9.94
N GLU A 500 -1.53 -25.29 9.29
CA GLU A 500 -1.41 -25.44 7.83
C GLU A 500 -0.33 -26.46 7.51
N THR A 501 -0.60 -27.36 6.58
CA THR A 501 0.33 -28.41 6.18
C THR A 501 0.58 -28.34 4.68
N LYS A 502 1.84 -28.19 4.26
CA LYS A 502 2.25 -28.30 2.86
C LYS A 502 2.75 -29.71 2.59
N VAL A 503 2.14 -30.36 1.61
CA VAL A 503 2.54 -31.69 1.10
C VAL A 503 2.95 -31.55 -0.35
N VAL A 504 4.15 -32.02 -0.71
CA VAL A 504 4.67 -32.01 -2.09
C VAL A 504 4.92 -33.43 -2.56
N LEU A 505 4.22 -33.84 -3.61
CA LEU A 505 4.29 -35.16 -4.24
C LEU A 505 4.60 -35.00 -5.74
N GLY A 506 5.88 -35.08 -6.11
CA GLY A 506 6.31 -34.75 -7.48
C GLY A 506 5.98 -33.30 -7.83
N GLY A 507 5.21 -33.11 -8.91
CA GLY A 507 4.73 -31.78 -9.33
C GLY A 507 3.55 -31.25 -8.52
N LEU A 508 2.86 -32.10 -7.74
CA LEU A 508 1.69 -31.71 -6.94
C LEU A 508 2.11 -31.09 -5.60
N THR A 509 1.60 -29.91 -5.33
CA THR A 509 1.64 -29.28 -4.00
C THR A 509 0.22 -29.14 -3.48
N PHE A 510 -0.04 -29.63 -2.26
CA PHE A 510 -1.33 -29.51 -1.57
C PHE A 510 -1.13 -28.87 -0.20
N VAL A 511 -1.94 -27.86 0.12
CA VAL A 511 -1.81 -27.07 1.35
C VAL A 511 -3.20 -26.92 2.00
N PRO A 512 -3.65 -27.92 2.78
CA PRO A 512 -4.81 -27.76 3.64
C PRO A 512 -4.43 -26.95 4.88
N GLY A 513 -5.35 -26.13 5.37
CA GLY A 513 -5.17 -25.33 6.57
C GLY A 513 -6.51 -24.94 7.19
N ALA A 514 -6.45 -24.53 8.43
CA ALA A 514 -7.58 -23.98 9.15
C ALA A 514 -7.12 -22.95 10.16
N ARG A 515 -7.99 -21.99 10.44
CA ARG A 515 -7.84 -21.00 11.50
C ARG A 515 -9.07 -21.03 12.39
N ALA A 516 -8.87 -20.83 13.67
CA ALA A 516 -9.93 -20.60 14.64
C ALA A 516 -9.67 -19.31 15.40
N ASP A 517 -10.71 -18.50 15.60
CA ASP A 517 -10.67 -17.26 16.36
C ASP A 517 -11.79 -17.31 17.41
N TYR A 518 -11.52 -16.86 18.62
CA TYR A 518 -12.49 -16.68 19.69
C TYR A 518 -12.52 -15.21 20.11
N LEU A 519 -13.71 -14.62 20.08
CA LEU A 519 -13.98 -13.24 20.46
C LEU A 519 -14.68 -13.23 21.82
N ASP A 520 -14.05 -12.66 22.83
CA ASP A 520 -14.56 -12.66 24.21
C ASP A 520 -15.83 -11.84 24.35
N ARG A 521 -15.89 -10.66 23.74
CA ARG A 521 -17.01 -9.73 23.84
C ARG A 521 -18.36 -10.40 23.59
N ASP A 522 -18.47 -11.16 22.49
CA ASP A 522 -19.74 -11.79 22.08
C ASP A 522 -19.70 -13.30 22.28
N SER A 523 -18.67 -13.84 22.97
CA SER A 523 -18.43 -15.28 23.15
C SER A 523 -18.50 -16.07 21.83
N GLN A 524 -18.03 -15.47 20.73
CA GLN A 524 -18.16 -16.01 19.39
C GLN A 524 -16.94 -16.87 19.03
N PHE A 525 -17.22 -18.05 18.49
CA PHE A 525 -16.20 -18.92 17.92
C PHE A 525 -16.30 -18.95 16.39
N ILE A 526 -15.19 -18.61 15.73
CA ILE A 526 -15.06 -18.55 14.28
C ILE A 526 -14.15 -19.68 13.84
N TRP A 527 -14.54 -20.39 12.76
CA TRP A 527 -13.76 -21.46 12.17
C TRP A 527 -13.62 -21.23 10.67
N ASP A 528 -12.40 -21.05 10.17
CA ASP A 528 -12.08 -20.69 8.80
C ASP A 528 -11.19 -21.74 8.13
N PRO A 529 -11.80 -22.80 7.54
CA PRO A 529 -11.06 -23.80 6.76
C PRO A 529 -10.66 -23.22 5.40
N ARG A 530 -9.47 -23.57 4.93
CA ARG A 530 -8.95 -23.15 3.62
C ARG A 530 -8.03 -24.22 3.04
N ALA A 531 -7.94 -24.26 1.71
CA ALA A 531 -7.04 -25.18 1.04
C ALA A 531 -6.54 -24.58 -0.29
N MET A 532 -5.34 -24.99 -0.66
CA MET A 532 -4.75 -24.73 -1.96
C MET A 532 -4.19 -26.02 -2.55
N ALA A 533 -4.31 -26.20 -3.86
CA ALA A 533 -3.62 -27.22 -4.61
C ALA A 533 -2.99 -26.61 -5.86
N SER A 534 -1.78 -27.02 -6.20
CA SER A 534 -1.15 -26.65 -7.46
C SER A 534 -0.38 -27.82 -8.05
N TYR A 535 -0.34 -27.90 -9.38
CA TYR A 535 0.46 -28.87 -10.10
C TYR A 535 1.41 -28.17 -11.08
N GLU A 536 2.70 -28.39 -10.91
CA GLU A 536 3.75 -27.86 -11.76
C GLU A 536 4.21 -28.94 -12.74
N PHE A 537 3.97 -28.67 -14.02
CA PHE A 537 4.38 -29.55 -15.13
C PHE A 537 5.87 -29.36 -15.45
N PRO A 538 6.52 -30.37 -16.06
CA PRO A 538 7.91 -30.21 -16.54
C PRO A 538 8.09 -29.09 -17.58
N THR A 539 7.00 -28.60 -18.19
CA THR A 539 6.95 -27.46 -19.11
C THR A 539 6.98 -26.09 -18.41
N GLU A 540 7.16 -26.07 -17.09
CA GLU A 540 7.06 -24.84 -16.26
C GLU A 540 5.64 -24.22 -16.28
N THR A 541 4.63 -25.00 -16.67
CA THR A 541 3.21 -24.64 -16.54
C THR A 541 2.73 -25.01 -15.15
N ILE A 542 2.06 -24.08 -14.46
CA ILE A 542 1.52 -24.30 -13.12
C ILE A 542 0.00 -24.14 -13.20
N LEU A 543 -0.74 -25.19 -12.89
CA LEU A 543 -2.17 -25.13 -12.62
C LEU A 543 -2.38 -24.99 -11.13
N SER A 544 -3.34 -24.17 -10.71
CA SER A 544 -3.58 -23.92 -9.30
C SER A 544 -5.04 -23.63 -9.00
N VAL A 545 -5.50 -24.10 -7.86
CA VAL A 545 -6.82 -23.80 -7.29
C VAL A 545 -6.68 -23.52 -5.80
N ALA A 546 -7.46 -22.56 -5.30
CA ALA A 546 -7.51 -22.27 -3.88
C ALA A 546 -8.90 -21.81 -3.47
N GLY A 547 -9.25 -22.01 -2.22
CA GLY A 547 -10.48 -21.51 -1.65
C GLY A 547 -10.55 -21.72 -0.15
N GLY A 548 -11.53 -21.06 0.46
CA GLY A 548 -11.71 -21.15 1.90
C GLY A 548 -12.69 -20.13 2.43
N ARG A 549 -12.87 -20.18 3.73
CA ARG A 549 -13.62 -19.20 4.51
C ARG A 549 -12.65 -18.23 5.19
N TYR A 550 -13.02 -16.97 5.22
CA TYR A 550 -12.24 -15.87 5.76
C TYR A 550 -13.17 -14.97 6.55
N SER A 551 -12.78 -14.59 7.74
CA SER A 551 -13.62 -13.77 8.61
C SER A 551 -12.87 -12.50 9.02
N ASN A 552 -13.61 -11.38 9.01
CA ASN A 552 -13.17 -10.09 9.52
C ASN A 552 -14.10 -9.70 10.67
N PHE A 553 -13.55 -9.52 11.84
CA PHE A 553 -14.27 -9.12 13.04
C PHE A 553 -13.71 -7.80 13.60
N PHE A 554 -12.80 -7.20 12.87
CA PHE A 554 -12.10 -6.02 13.30
C PHE A 554 -12.56 -4.81 12.50
N GLN A 555 -13.68 -4.24 12.89
CA GLN A 555 -14.26 -3.05 12.25
C GLN A 555 -13.87 -1.77 13.00
N VAL A 556 -12.58 -1.54 13.27
CA VAL A 556 -12.18 -0.28 13.93
C VAL A 556 -12.26 0.90 12.95
N ASN A 557 -11.98 0.67 11.69
CA ASN A 557 -11.91 1.74 10.68
C ASN A 557 -13.25 2.37 10.28
N PRO A 558 -14.35 1.63 10.05
CA PRO A 558 -15.61 2.25 9.67
C PRO A 558 -16.15 3.24 10.71
N TYR A 559 -15.89 2.97 12.00
CA TYR A 559 -16.36 3.79 13.10
C TYR A 559 -15.62 5.13 13.23
N LEU A 560 -14.41 5.20 12.73
CA LEU A 560 -13.56 6.37 12.87
C LEU A 560 -13.76 7.38 11.74
N PHE A 561 -14.01 6.89 10.52
CA PHE A 561 -14.21 7.76 9.37
C PHE A 561 -15.61 8.35 9.26
N ASN A 562 -16.64 7.66 9.76
CA ASN A 562 -18.02 8.13 9.65
C ASN A 562 -18.53 8.91 10.87
N GLY A 563 -17.68 9.14 11.89
CA GLY A 563 -18.07 9.93 13.06
C GLY A 563 -19.24 9.37 13.89
N ALA A 564 -19.60 8.09 13.68
CA ALA A 564 -20.79 7.50 14.25
C ALA A 564 -20.49 6.76 15.58
N PRO A 565 -20.61 7.43 16.74
CA PRO A 565 -20.52 6.78 18.05
C PRO A 565 -21.63 5.75 18.28
N GLN A 566 -22.71 5.85 17.53
CA GLN A 566 -23.85 4.93 17.57
C GLN A 566 -23.47 3.49 17.22
N ILE A 567 -22.47 3.30 16.38
CA ILE A 567 -22.03 1.96 15.99
C ILE A 567 -21.25 1.28 17.12
N ALA A 568 -20.61 2.04 17.99
CA ALA A 568 -20.02 1.49 19.22
C ALA A 568 -21.10 0.94 20.17
N ALA A 569 -22.25 1.59 20.23
CA ALA A 569 -23.43 1.11 20.98
C ALA A 569 -24.12 -0.08 20.27
N LEU A 570 -24.10 -0.14 18.95
CA LEU A 570 -24.63 -1.25 18.15
C LEU A 570 -23.71 -2.50 18.10
N GLY A 571 -22.49 -2.38 18.59
CA GLY A 571 -21.46 -3.42 18.46
C GLY A 571 -21.76 -4.76 19.13
N ASP A 572 -22.73 -4.83 20.02
CA ASP A 572 -23.12 -6.07 20.71
C ASP A 572 -23.93 -7.02 19.82
N GLU A 573 -24.44 -6.55 18.66
CA GLU A 573 -25.27 -7.35 17.76
C GLU A 573 -24.65 -7.59 16.38
N LEU A 574 -23.54 -6.95 16.05
CA LEU A 574 -22.87 -7.13 14.77
C LEU A 574 -22.15 -8.48 14.70
N LYS A 575 -22.47 -9.25 13.67
CA LYS A 575 -21.76 -10.52 13.37
C LYS A 575 -20.44 -10.22 12.70
N PRO A 576 -19.42 -11.10 12.91
CA PRO A 576 -18.21 -11.06 12.11
C PRO A 576 -18.53 -11.17 10.61
N GLU A 577 -17.97 -10.29 9.81
CA GLU A 577 -18.03 -10.40 8.35
C GLU A 577 -17.39 -11.70 7.89
N ARG A 578 -18.00 -12.39 6.94
CA ARG A 578 -17.51 -13.65 6.39
C ARG A 578 -17.37 -13.56 4.89
N ALA A 579 -16.26 -14.09 4.37
CA ALA A 579 -16.04 -14.23 2.94
C ALA A 579 -15.79 -15.71 2.58
N ILE A 580 -16.25 -16.10 1.41
CA ILE A 580 -15.90 -17.38 0.77
C ILE A 580 -15.17 -17.04 -0.50
N HIS A 581 -13.86 -17.37 -0.55
CA HIS A 581 -13.05 -17.19 -1.74
C HIS A 581 -12.93 -18.49 -2.55
N ARG A 582 -12.97 -18.36 -3.87
CA ARG A 582 -12.70 -19.43 -4.84
C ARG A 582 -11.88 -18.87 -5.96
N VAL A 583 -10.72 -19.46 -6.21
CA VAL A 583 -9.78 -19.00 -7.23
C VAL A 583 -9.23 -20.20 -7.99
N ALA A 584 -9.09 -20.05 -9.29
CA ALA A 584 -8.38 -21.00 -10.15
C ALA A 584 -7.48 -20.24 -11.11
N GLY A 585 -6.29 -20.76 -11.37
CA GLY A 585 -5.32 -20.08 -12.22
C GLY A 585 -4.41 -21.03 -12.99
N ILE A 586 -3.84 -20.48 -14.06
CA ILE A 586 -2.76 -21.07 -14.83
C ILE A 586 -1.65 -20.04 -14.98
N GLU A 587 -0.41 -20.47 -14.73
CA GLU A 587 0.78 -19.67 -14.97
C GLU A 587 1.73 -20.46 -15.88
N GLN A 588 2.23 -19.79 -16.92
CA GLN A 588 3.28 -20.32 -17.79
C GLN A 588 4.51 -19.45 -17.66
N LYS A 589 5.65 -20.06 -17.32
CA LYS A 589 6.95 -19.40 -17.35
C LYS A 589 7.66 -19.65 -18.69
N PHE A 590 8.35 -18.64 -19.17
CA PHE A 590 9.15 -18.69 -20.40
C PHE A 590 10.58 -18.24 -20.08
N GLY A 591 11.41 -19.20 -19.63
CA GLY A 591 12.73 -18.92 -19.09
C GLY A 591 12.65 -18.15 -17.76
N ALA A 592 13.76 -17.56 -17.34
CA ALA A 592 13.90 -16.96 -16.00
C ALA A 592 13.21 -15.61 -15.81
N MET A 593 12.79 -14.94 -16.88
CA MET A 593 12.35 -13.53 -16.81
C MET A 593 10.91 -13.28 -17.26
N ASN A 594 10.28 -14.19 -17.99
CA ASN A 594 8.96 -13.94 -18.55
C ASN A 594 7.94 -14.92 -17.99
N SER A 595 6.74 -14.43 -17.72
CA SER A 595 5.60 -15.26 -17.33
C SER A 595 4.30 -14.71 -17.87
N VAL A 596 3.33 -15.61 -18.08
CA VAL A 596 1.93 -15.29 -18.34
C VAL A 596 1.11 -15.96 -17.27
N LYS A 597 0.24 -15.21 -16.60
CA LYS A 597 -0.65 -15.71 -15.56
C LYS A 597 -2.09 -15.34 -15.91
N LEU A 598 -3.00 -16.31 -15.84
CA LEU A 598 -4.45 -16.14 -15.95
C LEU A 598 -5.08 -16.67 -14.68
N GLU A 599 -5.92 -15.87 -14.02
CA GLU A 599 -6.69 -16.28 -12.84
C GLU A 599 -8.16 -15.89 -13.00
N GLY A 600 -9.05 -16.82 -12.62
CA GLY A 600 -10.47 -16.53 -12.38
C GLY A 600 -10.77 -16.56 -10.89
N PHE A 601 -11.63 -15.66 -10.42
CA PHE A 601 -11.98 -15.56 -9.01
C PHE A 601 -13.49 -15.37 -8.82
N TYR A 602 -13.98 -15.86 -7.68
CA TYR A 602 -15.33 -15.63 -7.17
C TYR A 602 -15.26 -15.50 -5.64
N ASN A 603 -15.52 -14.30 -5.14
CA ASN A 603 -15.53 -13.96 -3.72
C ASN A 603 -16.96 -13.57 -3.31
N HIS A 604 -17.48 -14.17 -2.26
CA HIS A 604 -18.79 -13.88 -1.71
C HIS A 604 -18.67 -13.45 -0.25
N TYR A 605 -18.91 -12.20 0.01
CA TYR A 605 -18.90 -11.56 1.33
C TYR A 605 -20.32 -11.56 1.89
N LYS A 606 -20.45 -11.85 3.18
CA LYS A 606 -21.72 -11.96 3.91
C LYS A 606 -21.60 -11.34 5.29
N ASP A 607 -22.74 -11.14 5.92
CA ASP A 607 -22.85 -10.58 7.25
C ASP A 607 -22.18 -9.21 7.36
N LEU A 608 -22.27 -8.42 6.28
CA LEU A 608 -21.75 -7.06 6.28
C LEU A 608 -22.68 -6.17 7.10
N ALA A 609 -22.06 -5.32 7.93
CA ALA A 609 -22.82 -4.30 8.63
C ALA A 609 -23.54 -3.40 7.61
N THR A 610 -24.84 -3.33 7.74
CA THR A 610 -25.67 -2.39 7.01
C THR A 610 -25.93 -1.20 7.94
N GLU A 611 -25.60 -0.01 7.49
CA GLU A 611 -25.89 1.21 8.24
C GLU A 611 -27.40 1.38 8.35
N TYR A 612 -27.91 1.35 9.56
CA TYR A 612 -29.27 1.69 9.89
C TYR A 612 -29.27 2.88 10.84
N TYR A 613 -29.88 3.96 10.41
CA TYR A 613 -30.35 5.00 11.29
C TYR A 613 -31.87 4.82 11.40
N HIS A 614 -32.30 4.10 12.40
CA HIS A 614 -33.68 4.02 12.80
C HIS A 614 -33.83 4.50 14.20
N TYR A 615 -34.75 5.45 14.35
CA TYR A 615 -35.38 5.70 15.60
C TYR A 615 -36.81 5.18 15.48
N THR A 616 -37.26 4.44 16.48
CA THR A 616 -38.69 4.19 16.65
C THR A 616 -39.42 5.53 16.92
N GLU A 617 -40.73 5.58 16.76
CA GLU A 617 -41.51 6.81 17.01
C GLU A 617 -41.27 7.42 18.42
N ASP A 618 -40.75 6.62 19.36
CA ASP A 618 -40.38 7.04 20.70
C ASP A 618 -38.87 7.43 20.86
N GLY A 619 -38.12 7.47 19.81
CA GLY A 619 -36.73 7.89 19.81
C GLY A 619 -35.70 6.79 20.23
N THR A 620 -36.11 5.53 20.31
CA THR A 620 -35.21 4.41 20.61
C THR A 620 -34.39 4.01 19.36
N PRO A 621 -33.06 3.92 19.41
CA PRO A 621 -32.25 3.45 18.28
C PRO A 621 -32.60 2.01 17.91
N LEU A 622 -32.82 1.74 16.64
CA LEU A 622 -33.01 0.37 16.14
C LEU A 622 -31.66 -0.36 15.94
N GLU A 623 -31.73 -1.68 16.00
CA GLU A 623 -30.59 -2.61 15.98
C GLU A 623 -29.79 -2.54 14.68
N GLY A 624 -28.45 -2.57 14.78
CA GLY A 624 -27.57 -2.74 13.64
C GLY A 624 -27.68 -4.16 13.08
N LEU A 625 -27.91 -4.29 11.77
CA LEU A 625 -28.10 -5.58 11.13
C LEU A 625 -26.87 -5.96 10.30
N SER A 626 -26.40 -7.19 10.49
CA SER A 626 -25.34 -7.80 9.64
C SER A 626 -25.97 -8.60 8.50
N THR A 627 -26.67 -7.91 7.59
CA THR A 627 -27.42 -8.54 6.48
C THR A 627 -26.81 -8.32 5.11
N GLY A 628 -25.92 -7.34 4.99
CA GLY A 628 -25.29 -6.96 3.73
C GLY A 628 -24.46 -8.08 3.10
N GLN A 629 -24.47 -8.13 1.78
CA GLN A 629 -23.69 -9.11 1.01
C GLN A 629 -23.04 -8.44 -0.20
N ILE A 630 -21.82 -8.88 -0.56
CA ILE A 630 -21.16 -8.51 -1.81
C ILE A 630 -20.76 -9.79 -2.56
N LYS A 631 -20.96 -9.82 -3.87
CA LYS A 631 -20.42 -10.84 -4.79
C LYS A 631 -19.47 -10.15 -5.75
N ALA A 632 -18.19 -10.47 -5.67
CA ALA A 632 -17.16 -10.00 -6.57
C ALA A 632 -16.57 -11.16 -7.36
N TYR A 633 -16.63 -11.11 -8.69
CA TYR A 633 -16.13 -12.18 -9.56
C TYR A 633 -15.59 -11.65 -10.88
N GLY A 634 -14.68 -12.39 -11.46
CA GLY A 634 -14.04 -11.97 -12.69
C GLY A 634 -12.84 -12.81 -13.06
N PHE A 635 -12.02 -12.26 -13.94
CA PHE A 635 -10.75 -12.86 -14.32
C PHE A 635 -9.65 -11.81 -14.54
N GLU A 636 -8.41 -12.24 -14.41
CA GLU A 636 -7.21 -11.41 -14.54
C GLU A 636 -6.20 -12.09 -15.45
N ILE A 637 -5.61 -11.33 -16.37
CA ILE A 637 -4.50 -11.79 -17.20
C ILE A 637 -3.32 -10.86 -16.94
N MET A 638 -2.14 -11.43 -16.71
CA MET A 638 -0.90 -10.67 -16.56
C MET A 638 0.22 -11.31 -17.39
N LEU A 639 0.81 -10.53 -18.27
CA LEU A 639 2.07 -10.83 -18.94
C LEU A 639 3.15 -10.01 -18.24
N LYS A 640 4.19 -10.66 -17.69
CA LYS A 640 5.27 -10.01 -16.94
C LYS A 640 6.63 -10.36 -17.53
N ARG A 641 7.49 -9.34 -17.60
CA ARG A 641 8.91 -9.47 -17.85
C ARG A 641 9.69 -8.76 -16.77
N ASP A 642 10.44 -9.52 -15.97
CA ASP A 642 11.36 -8.97 -14.98
C ASP A 642 12.70 -8.63 -15.63
N LEU A 643 13.36 -7.58 -15.11
CA LEU A 643 14.73 -7.23 -15.43
C LEU A 643 15.57 -7.38 -14.17
N ARG A 644 16.68 -8.08 -14.22
CA ARG A 644 17.56 -8.23 -13.07
C ARG A 644 18.21 -6.90 -12.70
N GLU A 645 18.56 -6.77 -11.45
CA GLU A 645 19.31 -5.60 -10.99
C GLU A 645 20.59 -5.46 -11.81
N ASN A 646 20.84 -4.25 -12.31
CA ASN A 646 22.00 -3.90 -13.17
C ASN A 646 22.02 -4.47 -14.59
N GLU A 647 21.00 -5.21 -15.05
CA GLU A 647 20.85 -5.56 -16.46
C GLU A 647 20.31 -4.37 -17.28
N GLU A 648 20.62 -4.37 -18.58
CA GLU A 648 20.07 -3.46 -19.58
C GLU A 648 18.96 -4.19 -20.35
N GLY A 649 17.92 -3.50 -20.74
CA GLY A 649 16.87 -4.06 -21.56
C GLY A 649 15.46 -3.68 -21.12
N LEU A 650 14.51 -4.35 -21.73
CA LEU A 650 13.08 -4.16 -21.52
C LEU A 650 12.61 -4.89 -20.25
N PHE A 651 11.79 -4.22 -19.46
CA PHE A 651 11.06 -4.78 -18.31
C PHE A 651 9.64 -4.22 -18.25
N GLY A 652 8.79 -4.86 -17.48
CA GLY A 652 7.44 -4.37 -17.23
C GLY A 652 6.39 -5.47 -17.29
N TRP A 653 5.13 -5.06 -17.32
CA TRP A 653 3.99 -5.97 -17.38
C TRP A 653 2.81 -5.33 -18.08
N ILE A 654 1.99 -6.18 -18.65
CA ILE A 654 0.68 -5.85 -19.21
C ILE A 654 -0.33 -6.66 -18.44
N ASN A 655 -1.37 -6.02 -17.96
CA ASN A 655 -2.46 -6.73 -17.33
C ASN A 655 -3.83 -6.21 -17.78
N TYR A 656 -4.78 -7.11 -17.72
CA TYR A 656 -6.19 -6.82 -17.92
C TYR A 656 -6.99 -7.56 -16.87
N THR A 657 -7.93 -6.84 -16.26
CA THR A 657 -8.88 -7.39 -15.29
C THR A 657 -10.30 -7.09 -15.75
N TYR A 658 -11.14 -8.10 -15.72
CA TYR A 658 -12.58 -7.98 -15.79
C TYR A 658 -13.16 -8.31 -14.42
N THR A 659 -13.90 -7.35 -13.81
CA THR A 659 -14.50 -7.52 -12.48
C THR A 659 -15.97 -7.13 -12.52
N ARG A 660 -16.83 -7.99 -11.99
CA ARG A 660 -18.22 -7.66 -11.64
C ARG A 660 -18.33 -7.70 -10.12
N SER A 661 -18.89 -6.65 -9.57
CA SER A 661 -19.18 -6.57 -8.14
C SER A 661 -20.63 -6.13 -7.92
N LYS A 662 -21.35 -6.91 -7.13
CA LYS A 662 -22.76 -6.70 -6.82
C LYS A 662 -22.96 -6.62 -5.31
N TYR A 663 -23.80 -5.71 -4.89
CA TYR A 663 -24.19 -5.50 -3.50
C TYR A 663 -25.67 -5.82 -3.29
N LYS A 664 -26.00 -6.28 -2.09
CA LYS A 664 -27.36 -6.50 -1.60
C LYS A 664 -27.40 -6.13 -0.12
N SER A 665 -28.30 -5.24 0.28
CA SER A 665 -28.41 -4.82 1.68
C SER A 665 -29.01 -5.89 2.59
N GLY A 666 -29.92 -6.72 2.05
CA GLY A 666 -30.64 -7.75 2.81
C GLY A 666 -31.66 -7.19 3.79
N LEU A 667 -32.05 -5.92 3.61
CA LEU A 667 -33.04 -5.28 4.44
C LEU A 667 -34.46 -5.69 4.05
N PRO A 668 -35.41 -5.82 4.99
CA PRO A 668 -36.79 -6.04 4.66
C PRO A 668 -37.35 -4.87 3.81
N THR A 669 -38.11 -5.18 2.78
CA THR A 669 -38.78 -4.18 1.91
C THR A 669 -39.81 -3.32 2.66
N THR A 670 -40.22 -3.73 3.88
CA THR A 670 -41.15 -2.99 4.74
C THR A 670 -40.45 -1.98 5.64
N ALA A 671 -39.14 -1.92 5.62
CA ALA A 671 -38.36 -0.93 6.36
C ALA A 671 -38.38 0.44 5.67
N GLY A 672 -39.52 0.85 5.16
CA GLY A 672 -39.84 2.19 4.64
C GLY A 672 -39.62 3.29 5.65
N LEU A 673 -38.38 3.63 5.87
CA LEU A 673 -37.99 4.35 7.07
C LEU A 673 -37.17 5.58 6.84
N TYR A 674 -36.98 5.89 5.58
CA TYR A 674 -36.41 7.16 5.23
C TYR A 674 -37.39 7.85 4.29
N GLY A 675 -38.15 8.82 4.77
CA GLY A 675 -38.97 9.74 3.98
C GLY A 675 -38.15 10.50 2.96
N ASP A 676 -37.03 9.93 2.56
CA ASP A 676 -36.06 10.59 1.72
C ASP A 676 -35.46 9.65 0.69
N VAL A 677 -34.59 10.16 -0.09
CA VAL A 677 -33.93 9.55 -1.25
C VAL A 677 -33.40 8.14 -1.02
N ARG A 678 -32.87 7.85 0.17
CA ARG A 678 -32.42 6.50 0.53
C ARG A 678 -33.61 5.56 0.77
N ASN A 679 -34.78 6.05 1.15
CA ASN A 679 -36.00 5.26 1.30
C ASN A 679 -36.59 4.78 0.00
N GLN A 680 -36.59 5.61 -1.01
CA GLN A 680 -36.99 5.17 -2.34
C GLN A 680 -36.05 4.07 -2.85
N VAL A 681 -34.79 4.08 -2.40
CA VAL A 681 -33.77 3.09 -2.74
C VAL A 681 -33.80 1.86 -1.82
N GLY A 682 -34.07 2.03 -0.52
CA GLY A 682 -34.10 0.93 0.46
C GLY A 682 -35.33 0.05 0.34
N ASP A 683 -36.48 0.64 0.14
CA ASP A 683 -37.78 -0.05 0.09
C ASP A 683 -37.94 -0.94 -1.14
N VAL A 684 -37.39 -0.54 -2.27
CA VAL A 684 -37.55 -1.26 -3.53
C VAL A 684 -36.46 -2.32 -3.73
N TYR A 685 -35.27 -2.19 -3.09
CA TYR A 685 -34.08 -2.96 -3.47
C TYR A 685 -33.41 -3.76 -2.35
N GLY A 686 -33.99 -3.80 -1.16
CA GLY A 686 -33.40 -4.51 -0.01
C GLY A 686 -33.01 -5.96 -0.30
N ASP A 687 -33.76 -6.63 -1.18
CA ASP A 687 -33.55 -8.02 -1.54
C ASP A 687 -32.97 -8.22 -2.96
N GLU A 688 -32.66 -7.14 -3.69
CA GLU A 688 -32.11 -7.21 -5.03
C GLU A 688 -30.60 -6.97 -5.09
N TRP A 689 -29.96 -7.55 -6.11
CA TRP A 689 -28.55 -7.37 -6.39
C TRP A 689 -28.31 -6.16 -7.30
N VAL A 690 -27.84 -5.05 -6.75
CA VAL A 690 -27.43 -3.84 -7.48
C VAL A 690 -25.91 -3.87 -7.79
N ASN A 691 -25.42 -3.00 -8.68
CA ASN A 691 -23.98 -2.84 -8.84
C ASN A 691 -23.40 -2.29 -7.54
N TYR A 692 -22.19 -2.75 -7.18
CA TYR A 692 -21.50 -2.22 -6.01
C TYR A 692 -20.71 -0.95 -6.39
N MET A 693 -20.69 0.03 -5.51
CA MET A 693 -20.03 1.33 -5.76
C MET A 693 -18.58 1.22 -6.24
N TYR A 694 -17.85 0.18 -5.86
CA TYR A 694 -16.48 -0.07 -6.30
C TYR A 694 -16.38 -1.04 -7.49
N GLU A 695 -17.48 -1.27 -8.23
CA GLU A 695 -17.43 -2.04 -9.47
C GLU A 695 -16.67 -1.27 -10.56
N GLN A 696 -15.50 -1.75 -10.95
CA GLN A 696 -14.78 -1.27 -12.13
C GLN A 696 -14.64 -2.43 -13.11
N ARG A 697 -15.49 -2.46 -14.13
CA ARG A 697 -15.66 -3.66 -15.00
C ARG A 697 -14.42 -3.99 -15.80
N HIS A 698 -13.82 -3.00 -16.42
CA HIS A 698 -12.68 -3.16 -17.31
C HIS A 698 -11.52 -2.35 -16.77
N ASN A 699 -10.39 -3.00 -16.57
CA ASN A 699 -9.17 -2.36 -16.11
C ASN A 699 -8.01 -2.93 -16.93
N PHE A 700 -7.36 -2.09 -17.73
CA PHE A 700 -6.22 -2.44 -18.56
C PHE A 700 -5.04 -1.57 -18.19
N LYS A 701 -3.88 -2.19 -17.94
CA LYS A 701 -2.67 -1.47 -17.55
C LYS A 701 -1.45 -2.02 -18.27
N VAL A 702 -0.58 -1.11 -18.67
CA VAL A 702 0.72 -1.39 -19.24
C VAL A 702 1.77 -0.63 -18.44
N VAL A 703 2.72 -1.33 -17.87
CA VAL A 703 3.96 -0.75 -17.34
C VAL A 703 5.09 -1.26 -18.21
N ALA A 704 5.81 -0.37 -18.83
CA ALA A 704 6.94 -0.72 -19.69
C ALA A 704 8.11 0.20 -19.39
N GLY A 705 9.30 -0.36 -19.25
CA GLY A 705 10.52 0.40 -19.04
C GLY A 705 11.69 -0.19 -19.81
N TYR A 706 12.64 0.66 -20.17
CA TYR A 706 13.86 0.28 -20.84
C TYR A 706 15.07 0.90 -20.15
N THR A 707 15.99 0.06 -19.70
CA THR A 707 17.24 0.48 -19.07
C THR A 707 18.42 0.31 -20.02
N PHE A 708 19.23 1.35 -20.18
CA PHE A 708 20.41 1.33 -21.05
C PHE A 708 21.56 2.18 -20.49
N ARG A 709 22.79 1.89 -20.93
CA ARG A 709 23.93 2.76 -20.65
C ARG A 709 24.20 3.68 -21.80
N GLY A 710 24.37 4.95 -21.53
CA GLY A 710 24.72 5.93 -22.55
C GLY A 710 26.14 5.68 -23.09
N ARG A 711 26.32 5.73 -24.42
CA ARG A 711 27.65 5.53 -25.06
C ARG A 711 28.71 6.51 -24.55
N LYS A 712 28.31 7.72 -24.16
CA LYS A 712 29.20 8.79 -23.68
C LYS A 712 29.07 9.05 -22.18
N SER A 713 27.97 8.65 -21.54
CA SER A 713 27.75 8.82 -20.11
C SER A 713 28.16 7.55 -19.38
N LYS A 714 28.86 7.68 -18.26
CA LYS A 714 29.20 6.55 -17.37
C LYS A 714 27.99 6.10 -16.55
N GLY A 715 26.80 6.62 -16.82
CA GLY A 715 25.59 6.40 -16.07
C GLY A 715 24.61 5.49 -16.78
N ARG A 716 23.62 5.05 -16.03
CA ARG A 716 22.49 4.23 -16.48
C ARG A 716 21.27 5.12 -16.64
N HIS A 717 20.61 5.00 -17.77
CA HIS A 717 19.37 5.68 -18.08
C HIS A 717 18.23 4.67 -18.03
N THR A 718 17.12 5.03 -17.39
CA THR A 718 15.88 4.25 -17.42
C THR A 718 14.76 5.18 -17.88
N ILE A 719 14.02 4.76 -18.89
CA ILE A 719 12.77 5.39 -19.32
C ILE A 719 11.67 4.39 -19.03
N SER A 720 10.64 4.82 -18.33
CA SER A 720 9.47 3.99 -18.08
C SER A 720 8.17 4.75 -18.32
N ALA A 721 7.14 4.02 -18.70
CA ALA A 721 5.81 4.50 -18.96
C ALA A 721 4.78 3.60 -18.27
N LYS A 722 3.72 4.20 -17.74
CA LYS A 722 2.53 3.49 -17.27
C LYS A 722 1.32 4.06 -18.00
N PHE A 723 0.69 3.23 -18.81
CA PHE A 723 -0.62 3.50 -19.38
C PHE A 723 -1.67 2.72 -18.59
N GLN A 724 -2.77 3.36 -18.27
CA GLN A 724 -3.93 2.73 -17.65
C GLN A 724 -5.21 3.21 -18.32
N TYR A 725 -6.13 2.28 -18.53
CA TYR A 725 -7.50 2.51 -18.97
C TYR A 725 -8.42 1.76 -18.04
N TYR A 726 -9.49 2.38 -17.60
CA TYR A 726 -10.51 1.74 -16.78
C TYR A 726 -11.90 2.29 -17.09
N SER A 727 -12.89 1.39 -17.05
CA SER A 727 -14.29 1.80 -16.99
C SER A 727 -14.54 2.47 -15.63
N SER A 728 -15.35 3.51 -15.64
CA SER A 728 -15.73 4.22 -14.41
C SER A 728 -16.53 3.34 -13.46
N MET A 729 -16.60 3.80 -12.21
CA MET A 729 -17.45 3.24 -11.18
C MET A 729 -18.92 3.60 -11.46
N PRO A 730 -19.88 2.80 -10.98
CA PRO A 730 -21.28 3.12 -11.12
C PRO A 730 -21.72 4.17 -10.10
N TYR A 731 -22.71 4.97 -10.48
CA TYR A 731 -23.35 5.94 -9.60
C TYR A 731 -24.88 5.88 -9.71
N THR A 732 -25.58 6.55 -8.78
CA THR A 732 -27.04 6.69 -8.78
C THR A 732 -27.41 8.06 -9.34
N ALA A 733 -28.06 8.11 -10.50
CA ALA A 733 -28.42 9.37 -11.14
C ALA A 733 -29.55 10.08 -10.38
N ILE A 734 -29.53 11.42 -10.36
CA ILE A 734 -30.69 12.23 -10.01
C ILE A 734 -31.60 12.29 -11.24
N VAL A 735 -32.85 11.92 -11.09
CA VAL A 735 -33.82 11.82 -12.20
C VAL A 735 -34.97 12.83 -12.08
N GLY A 736 -35.01 13.60 -11.01
CA GLY A 736 -36.03 14.59 -10.77
C GLY A 736 -35.81 15.36 -9.47
N SER A 737 -36.79 16.15 -9.09
CA SER A 737 -36.82 16.84 -7.80
C SER A 737 -38.25 17.03 -7.29
N ASN A 738 -38.39 17.05 -5.97
CA ASN A 738 -39.62 17.42 -5.30
C ASN A 738 -39.44 18.78 -4.60
N GLU A 739 -40.46 19.63 -4.64
CA GLU A 739 -40.50 20.85 -3.84
C GLU A 739 -40.77 20.51 -2.39
N ASP A 740 -39.97 21.07 -1.48
CA ASP A 740 -40.23 20.97 -0.03
C ASP A 740 -41.36 21.91 0.37
N ALA A 741 -42.55 21.36 0.48
CA ALA A 741 -43.76 22.11 0.82
C ALA A 741 -43.73 22.66 2.24
N VAL A 742 -43.02 22.01 3.15
CA VAL A 742 -42.89 22.46 4.55
C VAL A 742 -42.01 23.70 4.63
N TYR A 743 -40.88 23.64 3.93
CA TYR A 743 -39.97 24.80 3.86
C TYR A 743 -40.64 25.99 3.15
N ALA A 744 -41.31 25.76 2.02
CA ALA A 744 -42.03 26.80 1.27
C ALA A 744 -43.14 27.45 2.11
N ALA A 745 -43.88 26.68 2.95
CA ALA A 745 -44.88 27.19 3.85
C ALA A 745 -44.28 28.00 5.00
N ALA A 746 -43.14 27.59 5.54
CA ALA A 746 -42.43 28.30 6.60
C ALA A 746 -41.70 29.56 6.13
N ASN A 747 -41.33 29.62 4.84
CA ASN A 747 -40.55 30.68 4.21
C ASN A 747 -41.23 31.26 2.96
N PRO A 748 -42.27 32.12 3.12
CA PRO A 748 -43.01 32.64 1.98
C PRO A 748 -42.13 33.31 0.92
N GLY A 749 -42.20 32.81 -0.33
CA GLY A 749 -41.42 33.31 -1.49
C GLY A 749 -40.04 32.69 -1.63
N LYS A 750 -39.64 31.74 -0.78
CA LYS A 750 -38.46 30.90 -0.96
C LYS A 750 -38.87 29.47 -1.35
N HIS A 751 -38.14 28.87 -2.24
CA HIS A 751 -38.37 27.50 -2.68
C HIS A 751 -37.14 26.66 -2.35
N ARG A 752 -37.38 25.41 -1.96
CA ARG A 752 -36.34 24.42 -1.71
C ARG A 752 -36.75 23.14 -2.48
N TYR A 753 -35.80 22.52 -3.15
CA TYR A 753 -36.05 21.31 -3.94
C TYR A 753 -35.14 20.19 -3.46
N THR A 754 -35.70 19.03 -3.17
CA THR A 754 -34.94 17.83 -2.83
C THR A 754 -34.76 16.94 -4.06
N PRO A 755 -33.57 16.35 -4.29
CA PRO A 755 -33.32 15.50 -5.44
C PRO A 755 -34.10 14.18 -5.34
N VAL A 756 -34.59 13.70 -6.47
CA VAL A 756 -35.16 12.35 -6.62
C VAL A 756 -34.13 11.49 -7.33
N PHE A 757 -33.63 10.47 -6.65
CA PHE A 757 -32.66 9.55 -7.21
C PHE A 757 -33.32 8.43 -8.02
N GLY A 758 -32.65 8.01 -9.07
CA GLY A 758 -33.04 6.87 -9.89
C GLY A 758 -32.66 5.53 -9.25
N TYR A 759 -32.64 4.49 -10.07
CA TYR A 759 -32.25 3.16 -9.63
C TYR A 759 -30.77 3.14 -9.19
N PRO A 760 -30.41 2.50 -8.03
CA PRO A 760 -29.07 2.56 -7.48
C PRO A 760 -28.01 2.01 -8.40
N TYR A 761 -26.94 2.79 -8.57
CA TYR A 761 -25.72 2.36 -9.25
C TYR A 761 -25.92 1.78 -10.66
N THR A 762 -26.91 2.31 -11.40
CA THR A 762 -27.16 1.87 -12.79
C THR A 762 -26.36 2.62 -13.81
N GLU A 763 -26.14 3.89 -13.55
CA GLU A 763 -25.39 4.76 -14.44
C GLU A 763 -23.89 4.64 -14.19
N HIS A 764 -23.11 4.96 -15.20
CA HIS A 764 -21.64 4.91 -15.14
C HIS A 764 -21.09 6.21 -15.69
N LEU A 765 -20.10 6.75 -14.98
CA LEU A 765 -19.32 7.89 -15.48
C LEU A 765 -18.59 7.54 -16.79
N ALA A 766 -17.97 8.50 -17.44
CA ALA A 766 -17.15 8.23 -18.62
C ALA A 766 -15.96 7.33 -18.26
N SER A 767 -15.55 6.46 -19.19
CA SER A 767 -14.31 5.68 -19.03
C SER A 767 -13.11 6.60 -19.03
N ASP A 768 -12.09 6.27 -18.26
CA ASP A 768 -10.92 7.08 -18.11
C ASP A 768 -9.63 6.37 -18.53
N HIS A 769 -8.62 7.16 -18.93
CA HIS A 769 -7.31 6.65 -19.30
C HIS A 769 -6.21 7.67 -19.02
N GLN A 770 -5.06 7.18 -18.64
CA GLN A 770 -3.92 8.00 -18.22
C GLN A 770 -2.62 7.42 -18.76
N LEU A 771 -1.69 8.31 -19.12
CA LEU A 771 -0.30 7.96 -19.40
C LEU A 771 0.62 8.73 -18.45
N ASP A 772 1.42 8.00 -17.71
CA ASP A 772 2.49 8.53 -16.86
C ASP A 772 3.84 8.17 -17.46
N LEU A 773 4.77 9.10 -17.44
CA LEU A 773 6.14 8.91 -17.90
C LEU A 773 7.14 9.19 -16.79
N ARG A 774 8.19 8.39 -16.74
CA ARG A 774 9.32 8.60 -15.82
C ARG A 774 10.63 8.41 -16.57
N TYR A 775 11.56 9.30 -16.31
CA TYR A 775 12.95 9.18 -16.72
C TYR A 775 13.84 9.25 -15.50
N SER A 776 14.81 8.33 -15.38
CA SER A 776 15.83 8.40 -14.35
C SER A 776 17.24 8.24 -14.94
N TYR A 777 18.19 8.94 -14.33
CA TYR A 777 19.60 8.88 -14.66
C TYR A 777 20.40 8.57 -13.40
N ARG A 778 20.95 7.36 -13.33
CA ARG A 778 21.78 6.90 -12.24
C ARG A 778 23.23 6.90 -12.61
N ARG A 779 24.06 7.53 -11.79
CA ARG A 779 25.51 7.53 -11.87
C ARG A 779 26.10 6.85 -10.65
N ASP A 780 26.87 5.78 -10.89
CA ASP A 780 27.57 5.05 -9.85
C ASP A 780 28.94 5.69 -9.55
N TYR A 781 29.30 5.78 -8.28
CA TYR A 781 30.54 6.29 -7.73
C TYR A 781 31.18 5.21 -6.85
N SER A 782 32.44 5.42 -6.43
CA SER A 782 33.14 4.47 -5.53
C SER A 782 32.48 4.35 -4.15
N TRP A 783 31.75 5.37 -3.71
CA TRP A 783 31.09 5.42 -2.42
C TRP A 783 29.60 5.05 -2.49
N GLY A 784 28.98 4.95 -3.67
CA GLY A 784 27.56 4.68 -3.83
C GLY A 784 27.04 5.12 -5.19
N TYR A 785 25.84 5.72 -5.22
CA TYR A 785 25.31 6.27 -6.46
C TYR A 785 24.44 7.52 -6.19
N VAL A 786 24.28 8.32 -7.24
CA VAL A 786 23.28 9.39 -7.33
C VAL A 786 22.35 9.07 -8.48
N ASN A 787 21.06 9.13 -8.22
CA ASN A 787 19.99 8.90 -9.20
C ASN A 787 19.08 10.13 -9.26
N TRP A 788 19.03 10.79 -10.42
CA TRP A 788 18.09 11.89 -10.70
C TRP A 788 16.88 11.33 -11.41
N TYR A 789 15.70 11.78 -11.06
CA TYR A 789 14.49 11.38 -11.76
C TYR A 789 13.56 12.56 -12.02
N VAL A 790 12.83 12.45 -13.12
CA VAL A 790 11.72 13.31 -13.50
C VAL A 790 10.56 12.41 -13.89
N GLU A 791 9.39 12.75 -13.43
CA GLU A 791 8.16 12.01 -13.65
C GLU A 791 7.05 12.99 -14.02
N ILE A 792 6.20 12.64 -14.95
CA ILE A 792 5.05 13.44 -15.37
C ILE A 792 3.85 12.49 -15.34
N LEU A 793 2.90 12.79 -14.46
CA LEU A 793 1.64 12.09 -14.41
C LEU A 793 0.66 12.74 -15.36
N ASN A 794 -0.18 11.92 -16.00
CA ASN A 794 -1.21 12.36 -16.93
C ASN A 794 -0.69 13.29 -18.02
N VAL A 795 0.30 12.83 -18.79
CA VAL A 795 1.11 13.61 -19.75
C VAL A 795 0.28 14.42 -20.74
N TYR A 796 -0.87 13.91 -21.17
CA TYR A 796 -1.75 14.59 -22.12
C TYR A 796 -2.92 15.35 -21.46
N GLY A 797 -2.92 15.46 -20.12
CA GLY A 797 -3.87 16.28 -19.38
C GLY A 797 -5.33 15.84 -19.53
N GLN A 798 -5.57 14.52 -19.64
CA GLN A 798 -6.93 13.99 -19.64
C GLN A 798 -7.65 14.41 -18.36
N TRP A 799 -8.89 14.85 -18.50
CA TRP A 799 -9.74 15.09 -17.36
C TRP A 799 -10.07 13.76 -16.70
N TYR A 800 -9.86 13.69 -15.40
CA TYR A 800 -10.37 12.57 -14.62
C TYR A 800 -11.84 12.81 -14.37
N SER A 801 -12.69 11.97 -14.91
CA SER A 801 -14.11 11.91 -14.55
C SER A 801 -14.35 11.24 -13.18
N ILE A 802 -13.32 11.22 -12.32
CA ILE A 802 -13.35 10.52 -11.03
C ILE A 802 -14.19 11.26 -10.00
N GLN A 803 -14.42 12.53 -10.20
CA GLN A 803 -15.23 13.36 -9.33
C GLN A 803 -16.28 14.13 -10.12
N GLU A 804 -17.21 13.42 -10.71
CA GLU A 804 -18.53 14.00 -10.82
C GLU A 804 -19.14 13.95 -9.43
N GLU A 805 -18.92 15.00 -8.64
CA GLU A 805 -19.56 15.15 -7.36
C GLU A 805 -21.04 15.46 -7.56
N TYR A 806 -21.89 14.88 -6.72
CA TYR A 806 -23.26 15.33 -6.63
C TYR A 806 -23.23 16.77 -6.16
N HIS A 807 -23.46 17.69 -7.07
CA HIS A 807 -23.61 19.11 -6.75
C HIS A 807 -25.07 19.47 -7.00
N TRP A 808 -25.87 19.45 -5.95
CA TRP A 808 -27.28 19.78 -5.99
C TRP A 808 -27.51 21.17 -5.41
N ASP A 809 -28.04 22.09 -6.25
CA ASP A 809 -28.49 23.39 -5.77
C ASP A 809 -29.96 23.29 -5.33
N TYR A 810 -30.19 23.28 -4.03
CA TYR A 810 -31.51 23.15 -3.43
C TYR A 810 -32.48 24.29 -3.77
N ARG A 811 -32.01 25.39 -4.33
CA ARG A 811 -32.83 26.55 -4.73
C ARG A 811 -33.54 26.31 -6.06
N TYR A 812 -33.09 25.38 -6.86
CA TYR A 812 -33.58 25.15 -8.21
C TYR A 812 -34.09 23.71 -8.38
N PRO A 813 -35.17 23.52 -9.16
CA PRO A 813 -35.62 22.20 -9.52
C PRO A 813 -34.59 21.47 -10.43
N TYR A 814 -34.75 20.17 -10.54
CA TYR A 814 -33.99 19.35 -11.47
C TYR A 814 -34.17 19.90 -12.91
N SER A 815 -33.08 20.19 -13.59
CA SER A 815 -33.05 20.74 -14.95
C SER A 815 -31.67 20.55 -15.57
N ALA A 816 -31.51 20.93 -16.84
CA ALA A 816 -30.21 20.91 -17.51
C ALA A 816 -29.18 21.87 -16.86
N SER A 817 -29.63 22.91 -16.12
CA SER A 817 -28.77 23.82 -15.37
C SER A 817 -28.54 23.36 -13.91
N ASN A 818 -29.32 22.43 -13.41
CA ASN A 818 -29.16 21.79 -12.09
C ASN A 818 -29.29 20.26 -12.25
N PRO A 819 -28.36 19.59 -12.97
CA PRO A 819 -28.45 18.17 -13.25
C PRO A 819 -28.03 17.29 -12.08
N GLY A 820 -27.56 17.88 -10.97
CA GLY A 820 -27.09 17.16 -9.80
C GLY A 820 -25.71 16.51 -9.92
N LEU A 821 -25.08 16.66 -11.08
CA LEU A 821 -23.73 16.21 -11.36
C LEU A 821 -22.93 17.35 -11.99
N ARG A 822 -21.75 17.65 -11.44
CA ARG A 822 -20.78 18.57 -12.05
C ARG A 822 -19.45 17.87 -12.25
N GLU A 823 -18.81 18.16 -13.40
CA GLU A 823 -17.39 17.84 -13.58
C GLU A 823 -16.59 18.83 -12.74
N THR A 824 -15.80 18.32 -11.80
CA THR A 824 -14.86 19.14 -11.03
C THR A 824 -13.52 19.25 -11.77
N ASP A 825 -12.94 20.45 -11.76
CA ASP A 825 -11.64 20.74 -12.34
C ASP A 825 -10.51 20.11 -11.48
N GLY A 826 -10.03 18.93 -11.87
CA GLY A 826 -8.87 18.29 -11.22
C GLY A 826 -7.52 18.75 -11.78
N LEU A 827 -6.44 18.41 -11.11
CA LEU A 827 -5.07 18.64 -11.61
C LEU A 827 -4.84 17.80 -12.87
N ARG A 828 -4.65 18.46 -14.01
CA ARG A 828 -4.53 17.78 -15.32
C ARG A 828 -3.17 17.11 -15.51
N ILE A 829 -2.09 17.82 -15.20
CA ILE A 829 -0.71 17.33 -15.37
C ILE A 829 0.03 17.58 -14.06
N ILE A 830 0.61 16.51 -13.49
CA ILE A 830 1.34 16.61 -12.22
C ILE A 830 2.81 16.26 -12.49
N PRO A 831 3.73 17.26 -12.45
CA PRO A 831 5.15 16.99 -12.51
C PRO A 831 5.67 16.50 -11.16
N ASN A 832 6.65 15.60 -11.18
CA ASN A 832 7.42 15.19 -10.02
C ASN A 832 8.89 15.04 -10.41
N PHE A 833 9.80 15.44 -9.54
CA PHE A 833 11.24 15.29 -9.75
C PHE A 833 11.95 15.15 -8.42
N GLY A 834 13.13 14.53 -8.45
CA GLY A 834 13.91 14.39 -7.23
C GLY A 834 15.29 13.79 -7.48
N VAL A 835 16.00 13.65 -6.38
CA VAL A 835 17.34 13.10 -6.33
C VAL A 835 17.43 12.06 -5.21
N GLU A 836 17.82 10.85 -5.58
CA GLU A 836 18.14 9.77 -4.64
C GLU A 836 19.66 9.59 -4.55
N VAL A 837 20.17 9.53 -3.35
CA VAL A 837 21.58 9.26 -3.06
C VAL A 837 21.68 8.01 -2.20
N LYS A 838 22.51 7.06 -2.64
CA LYS A 838 22.91 5.89 -1.83
C LYS A 838 24.40 5.95 -1.58
N PHE A 839 24.82 5.78 -0.31
CA PHE A 839 26.22 5.76 0.12
C PHE A 839 26.55 4.56 1.00
#